data_be075fda26d8a7549609f27dd1d0e2c1
#
_entry.id   be075fda26d8a7549609f27dd1d0e2c1
#
_cell.length_a   1.000
_cell.length_b   1.000
_cell.length_c   1.000
_cell.angle_alpha   90.00
_cell.angle_beta   90.00
_cell.angle_gamma   90.00
#
_symmetry.space_group_name_H-M   'P 1'
#
loop_
_entity.id
_entity.type
_entity.pdbx_description
1 polymer ?
#
loop_
_entity_poly.entity_id
_entity_poly.type
_entity_poly.pdbx_seq_one_letter_code
_entity_poly.pdbx_strand_id
1 'polypeptide(L)'
;MDFNAWRRRRISDPAYRWARGAMPGLSDTEREAIEAGDVWWDADLFTGDPDWRKLLAVPQATLTTAEQQFLDGPVAQLCAMLNEWDITWKHGDLPEPVWRFMRDQRFFGMIIPQSYGGLGFSPYAHSEVVRRISAHSITAGVTVMVPNSLGPGELLLQFGTPEQRDYWLPRLADGTEVPCFGLTSPEAGSDAASMTDTGVVCRQLIDGREVLGIRLNWHKRYITLGPVATVLGLAFKLHDPDGLLGGPADIGISVALVPTGAPGVTIGRRHLPSMQVFQNGPNQGQDVFVPLDALIGGPAKAGQGWQMLMSALAAGRGISLPSLSAAAAVYCAHVTGMYARVRQQFGIPVGRFEGVQEKLGRLAANAYLVEAARRLTCAALNQGQKPAVVSAIMKYHATERMRESVNDAMDVHGGKAVIDGPSNYLGSLYRAVPIAITVEGANILTRCLIIFGQGAIRAHPYLMREVTALGDSDETRGAQAFHDVFWKHMGHAAKNALRAWGRAWTGGLLARAPASGPTARHYRRLSRYASAFALLADAALGSLGGALKRREMLSARLGDILADLYLLSAVLKRWEDEGRCHADLPLVQWCMDDGCARLETRIDQVLANLPSRPLAWLLRVLVLPVRLNRGPSDALTRDCADLLLAPSATRGRLAADLQRGEGTDVLAQLERAYALVNAVQPLHDRLRREGVRDWRVAHRGGAINDEQARQIEAAEAAVALVVAVDDFAHGAFERKPA
;
A
#
# COMPACT_ATOMS: atom_id res chain seq x y z
N MET A 1 14.65 -53.98 12.67
CA MET A 1 13.59 -53.24 11.92
C MET A 1 14.16 -51.90 11.49
N ASP A 2 14.17 -51.62 10.23
CA ASP A 2 14.59 -50.29 9.76
C ASP A 2 13.58 -49.26 10.24
N PHE A 3 14.00 -48.40 11.17
CA PHE A 3 13.14 -47.38 11.77
C PHE A 3 12.60 -46.40 10.75
N ASN A 4 13.37 -46.13 9.66
CA ASN A 4 12.90 -45.30 8.57
C ASN A 4 11.77 -45.96 7.77
N ALA A 5 11.87 -47.27 7.48
CA ALA A 5 10.82 -48.02 6.82
C ALA A 5 9.54 -48.10 7.68
N TRP A 6 9.68 -48.22 9.00
CA TRP A 6 8.54 -48.20 9.94
C TRP A 6 7.84 -46.84 9.94
N ARG A 7 8.59 -45.69 10.08
CA ARG A 7 8.06 -44.34 10.04
C ARG A 7 7.30 -44.07 8.74
N ARG A 8 7.89 -44.51 7.62
CA ARG A 8 7.28 -44.35 6.31
C ARG A 8 5.93 -45.03 6.24
N ARG A 9 5.88 -46.35 6.51
CA ARG A 9 4.64 -47.12 6.39
C ARG A 9 3.54 -46.74 7.37
N ARG A 10 3.89 -46.34 8.59
CA ARG A 10 2.92 -46.09 9.65
C ARG A 10 2.48 -44.63 9.77
N ILE A 11 3.26 -43.68 9.29
CA ILE A 11 2.99 -42.25 9.49
C ILE A 11 2.97 -41.50 8.16
N SER A 12 4.08 -41.41 7.42
CA SER A 12 4.13 -40.51 6.28
C SER A 12 3.41 -41.01 5.05
N ASP A 13 3.29 -42.30 4.77
CA ASP A 13 2.46 -42.81 3.65
C ASP A 13 0.96 -42.63 3.92
N PRO A 14 0.39 -42.85 5.12
CA PRO A 14 -0.95 -42.45 5.46
C PRO A 14 -1.16 -40.93 5.35
N ALA A 15 -0.21 -40.13 5.85
CA ALA A 15 -0.26 -38.68 5.75
C ALA A 15 -0.24 -38.20 4.29
N TYR A 16 0.61 -38.77 3.44
CA TYR A 16 0.67 -38.48 2.01
C TYR A 16 -0.66 -38.74 1.31
N ARG A 17 -1.25 -39.94 1.54
CA ARG A 17 -2.56 -40.30 0.96
C ARG A 17 -3.68 -39.40 1.43
N TRP A 18 -3.70 -39.06 2.72
CA TRP A 18 -4.66 -38.10 3.27
C TRP A 18 -4.48 -36.71 2.66
N ALA A 19 -3.24 -36.20 2.63
CA ALA A 19 -2.93 -34.87 2.11
C ALA A 19 -3.29 -34.76 0.61
N ARG A 20 -2.97 -35.79 -0.19
CA ARG A 20 -3.30 -35.86 -1.62
C ARG A 20 -4.81 -35.82 -1.86
N GLY A 21 -5.61 -36.44 -0.97
CA GLY A 21 -7.07 -36.38 -1.03
C GLY A 21 -7.68 -35.10 -0.45
N ALA A 22 -7.01 -34.48 0.52
CA ALA A 22 -7.50 -33.29 1.22
C ALA A 22 -7.11 -31.96 0.57
N MET A 23 -6.05 -31.98 -0.25
CA MET A 23 -5.57 -30.79 -0.97
C MET A 23 -6.02 -30.87 -2.44
N PRO A 24 -7.00 -30.03 -2.87
CA PRO A 24 -7.31 -29.91 -4.29
C PRO A 24 -6.07 -29.43 -5.02
N GLY A 25 -5.85 -29.94 -6.23
CA GLY A 25 -4.79 -29.45 -7.10
C GLY A 25 -4.90 -27.93 -7.29
N LEU A 26 -3.77 -27.25 -7.39
CA LEU A 26 -3.75 -25.85 -7.78
C LEU A 26 -4.23 -25.73 -9.22
N SER A 27 -5.12 -24.79 -9.50
CA SER A 27 -5.43 -24.41 -10.88
C SER A 27 -4.18 -23.79 -11.54
N ASP A 28 -4.13 -23.76 -12.86
CA ASP A 28 -2.98 -23.17 -13.57
C ASP A 28 -2.81 -21.69 -13.21
N THR A 29 -3.90 -20.93 -13.12
CA THR A 29 -3.89 -19.52 -12.71
C THR A 29 -3.44 -19.33 -11.25
N GLU A 30 -3.79 -20.25 -10.34
CA GLU A 30 -3.28 -20.23 -8.96
C GLU A 30 -1.79 -20.54 -8.90
N ARG A 31 -1.33 -21.51 -9.70
CA ARG A 31 0.09 -21.86 -9.79
C ARG A 31 0.90 -20.69 -10.32
N GLU A 32 0.50 -20.10 -11.44
CA GLU A 32 1.14 -18.92 -12.01
C GLU A 32 1.16 -17.75 -11.02
N ALA A 33 0.06 -17.52 -10.30
CA ALA A 33 0.02 -16.50 -9.28
C ALA A 33 0.96 -16.79 -8.09
N ILE A 34 1.15 -18.05 -7.70
CA ILE A 34 2.08 -18.46 -6.66
C ILE A 34 3.54 -18.39 -7.16
N GLU A 35 3.81 -18.70 -8.41
CA GLU A 35 5.15 -18.65 -9.00
C GLU A 35 5.62 -17.22 -9.31
N ALA A 36 4.68 -16.29 -9.49
CA ALA A 36 5.00 -14.89 -9.75
C ALA A 36 5.43 -14.14 -8.49
N GLY A 37 6.68 -13.68 -8.40
CA GLY A 37 7.26 -12.90 -7.31
C GLY A 37 8.03 -13.73 -6.27
N ASP A 38 8.73 -13.04 -5.39
CA ASP A 38 9.68 -13.60 -4.44
C ASP A 38 9.09 -13.66 -3.02
N VAL A 39 9.75 -14.44 -2.16
CA VAL A 39 9.61 -14.34 -0.70
C VAL A 39 10.77 -13.52 -0.14
N TRP A 40 10.53 -12.82 0.95
CA TRP A 40 11.55 -11.97 1.56
C TRP A 40 11.50 -12.06 3.09
N TRP A 41 11.33 -10.95 3.80
CA TRP A 41 11.23 -10.93 5.26
C TRP A 41 10.04 -11.70 5.82
N ASP A 42 8.97 -11.84 5.06
CA ASP A 42 7.83 -12.70 5.37
C ASP A 42 8.25 -14.17 5.58
N ALA A 43 9.18 -14.70 4.77
CA ALA A 43 9.70 -16.05 4.96
C ALA A 43 10.48 -16.20 6.28
N ASP A 44 11.28 -15.20 6.68
CA ASP A 44 11.95 -15.23 7.99
C ASP A 44 10.94 -15.24 9.15
N LEU A 45 9.81 -14.51 9.03
CA LEU A 45 8.72 -14.54 10.02
C LEU A 45 8.04 -15.91 10.11
N PHE A 46 7.87 -16.62 8.98
CA PHE A 46 7.33 -17.99 8.95
C PHE A 46 8.26 -19.03 9.58
N THR A 47 9.56 -18.74 9.74
CA THR A 47 10.45 -19.65 10.46
C THR A 47 10.11 -19.78 11.94
N GLY A 48 9.37 -18.82 12.53
CA GLY A 48 9.11 -18.72 13.95
C GLY A 48 10.30 -18.24 14.79
N ASP A 49 11.44 -17.97 14.15
CA ASP A 49 12.66 -17.48 14.80
C ASP A 49 13.41 -16.54 13.85
N PRO A 50 12.84 -15.36 13.54
CA PRO A 50 13.39 -14.45 12.55
C PRO A 50 14.80 -14.00 12.93
N ASP A 51 15.73 -14.03 11.98
CA ASP A 51 17.08 -13.49 12.17
C ASP A 51 17.06 -11.97 11.97
N TRP A 52 16.86 -11.24 13.03
CA TRP A 52 16.84 -9.78 13.04
C TRP A 52 18.08 -9.13 12.43
N ARG A 53 19.24 -9.78 12.44
CA ARG A 53 20.47 -9.26 11.83
C ARG A 53 20.34 -9.17 10.31
N LYS A 54 19.62 -10.12 9.69
CA LYS A 54 19.33 -10.04 8.25
C LYS A 54 18.49 -8.81 7.93
N LEU A 55 17.43 -8.53 8.72
CA LEU A 55 16.62 -7.33 8.54
C LEU A 55 17.45 -6.07 8.73
N LEU A 56 18.25 -6.00 9.79
CA LEU A 56 19.07 -4.83 10.09
C LEU A 56 20.20 -4.61 9.06
N ALA A 57 20.65 -5.66 8.40
CA ALA A 57 21.64 -5.59 7.31
C ALA A 57 21.07 -5.11 5.97
N VAL A 58 19.73 -5.03 5.82
CA VAL A 58 19.11 -4.46 4.62
C VAL A 58 19.53 -2.99 4.48
N PRO A 59 20.15 -2.57 3.37
CA PRO A 59 20.52 -1.18 3.17
C PRO A 59 19.29 -0.27 3.19
N GLN A 60 19.43 0.89 3.81
CA GLN A 60 18.39 1.92 3.72
C GLN A 60 18.21 2.36 2.27
N ALA A 61 16.95 2.51 1.83
CA ALA A 61 16.67 3.10 0.54
C ALA A 61 17.10 4.58 0.53
N THR A 62 17.93 4.94 -0.43
CA THR A 62 18.44 6.31 -0.63
C THR A 62 18.19 6.76 -2.05
N LEU A 63 18.11 8.07 -2.24
CA LEU A 63 18.00 8.69 -3.55
C LEU A 63 19.40 8.97 -4.13
N THR A 64 19.52 8.83 -5.42
CA THR A 64 20.67 9.37 -6.17
C THR A 64 20.58 10.90 -6.27
N THR A 65 21.69 11.56 -6.62
CA THR A 65 21.70 13.01 -6.84
C THR A 65 20.67 13.45 -7.90
N ALA A 66 20.54 12.70 -8.99
CA ALA A 66 19.57 12.99 -10.05
C ALA A 66 18.11 12.84 -9.57
N GLU A 67 17.82 11.79 -8.82
CA GLU A 67 16.48 11.57 -8.24
C GLU A 67 16.13 12.67 -7.24
N GLN A 68 17.08 13.10 -6.39
CA GLN A 68 16.86 14.20 -5.45
C GLN A 68 16.62 15.52 -6.19
N GLN A 69 17.42 15.82 -7.23
CA GLN A 69 17.23 17.02 -8.06
C GLN A 69 15.86 17.03 -8.75
N PHE A 70 15.37 15.89 -9.20
CA PHE A 70 14.03 15.79 -9.77
C PHE A 70 12.93 16.09 -8.73
N LEU A 71 13.10 15.62 -7.51
CA LEU A 71 12.18 15.92 -6.42
C LEU A 71 12.18 17.40 -6.03
N ASP A 72 13.34 18.02 -5.97
CA ASP A 72 13.50 19.42 -5.55
C ASP A 72 13.22 20.43 -6.68
N GLY A 73 13.30 20.00 -7.92
CA GLY A 73 12.99 20.79 -9.12
C GLY A 73 11.62 20.47 -9.72
N PRO A 74 11.52 19.52 -10.68
CA PRO A 74 10.28 19.23 -11.38
C PRO A 74 9.09 18.88 -10.50
N VAL A 75 9.28 18.05 -9.44
CA VAL A 75 8.18 17.69 -8.54
C VAL A 75 7.71 18.89 -7.73
N ALA A 76 8.62 19.70 -7.21
CA ALA A 76 8.26 20.91 -6.47
C ALA A 76 7.52 21.91 -7.37
N GLN A 77 7.96 22.07 -8.63
CA GLN A 77 7.29 22.92 -9.63
C GLN A 77 5.89 22.39 -9.95
N LEU A 78 5.76 21.10 -10.21
CA LEU A 78 4.45 20.48 -10.44
C LEU A 78 3.51 20.74 -9.25
N CYS A 79 3.98 20.49 -8.04
CA CYS A 79 3.18 20.71 -6.83
C CYS A 79 2.71 22.17 -6.70
N ALA A 80 3.53 23.14 -7.07
CA ALA A 80 3.16 24.56 -7.06
C ALA A 80 2.10 24.94 -8.11
N MET A 81 1.92 24.14 -9.18
CA MET A 81 0.88 24.33 -10.19
C MET A 81 -0.49 23.76 -9.79
N LEU A 82 -0.54 22.94 -8.73
CA LEU A 82 -1.74 22.19 -8.37
C LEU A 82 -2.61 22.97 -7.37
N ASN A 83 -3.89 23.14 -7.71
CA ASN A 83 -4.94 23.58 -6.82
C ASN A 83 -6.09 22.57 -6.89
N GLU A 84 -6.23 21.74 -5.87
CA GLU A 84 -7.19 20.62 -5.87
C GLU A 84 -8.64 21.07 -5.94
N TRP A 85 -8.98 22.23 -5.37
CA TRP A 85 -10.33 22.79 -5.50
C TRP A 85 -10.63 23.17 -6.95
N ASP A 86 -9.73 23.90 -7.59
CA ASP A 86 -9.90 24.34 -8.99
C ASP A 86 -9.91 23.16 -9.96
N ILE A 87 -9.00 22.19 -9.74
CA ILE A 87 -8.95 20.92 -10.49
C ILE A 87 -10.30 20.21 -10.42
N THR A 88 -10.86 20.06 -9.21
CA THR A 88 -12.11 19.30 -9.01
C THR A 88 -13.35 20.06 -9.46
N TRP A 89 -13.49 21.31 -9.06
CA TRP A 89 -14.76 22.03 -9.17
C TRP A 89 -14.85 23.00 -10.35
N LYS A 90 -13.71 23.50 -10.85
CA LYS A 90 -13.71 24.43 -12.00
C LYS A 90 -13.35 23.72 -13.31
N HIS A 91 -12.33 22.85 -13.30
CA HIS A 91 -11.83 22.22 -14.52
C HIS A 91 -12.42 20.82 -14.74
N GLY A 92 -12.68 20.06 -13.68
CA GLY A 92 -13.09 18.66 -13.78
C GLY A 92 -11.99 17.75 -14.36
N ASP A 93 -10.77 18.23 -14.43
CA ASP A 93 -9.55 17.56 -14.90
C ASP A 93 -8.32 18.38 -14.49
N LEU A 94 -7.13 17.83 -14.70
CA LEU A 94 -5.90 18.60 -14.62
C LEU A 94 -5.89 19.66 -15.75
N PRO A 95 -5.48 20.91 -15.47
CA PRO A 95 -5.33 21.93 -16.50
C PRO A 95 -4.29 21.53 -17.55
N GLU A 96 -4.48 21.95 -18.82
CA GLU A 96 -3.56 21.64 -19.92
C GLU A 96 -2.10 22.02 -19.64
N PRO A 97 -1.79 23.15 -18.98
CA PRO A 97 -0.40 23.44 -18.60
C PRO A 97 0.22 22.38 -17.67
N VAL A 98 -0.59 21.77 -16.78
CA VAL A 98 -0.14 20.69 -15.88
C VAL A 98 0.12 19.41 -16.69
N TRP A 99 -0.79 19.03 -17.59
CA TRP A 99 -0.60 17.88 -18.49
C TRP A 99 0.68 18.03 -19.32
N ARG A 100 0.89 19.21 -19.91
CA ARG A 100 2.09 19.53 -20.72
C ARG A 100 3.35 19.42 -19.89
N PHE A 101 3.37 20.05 -18.71
CA PHE A 101 4.50 20.00 -17.80
C PHE A 101 4.87 18.55 -17.40
N MET A 102 3.88 17.72 -17.11
CA MET A 102 4.13 16.32 -16.79
C MET A 102 4.76 15.54 -17.95
N ARG A 103 4.35 15.80 -19.21
CA ARG A 103 4.96 15.22 -20.40
C ARG A 103 6.39 15.73 -20.60
N ASP A 104 6.58 17.04 -20.61
CA ASP A 104 7.87 17.68 -20.84
C ASP A 104 8.94 17.24 -19.83
N GLN A 105 8.53 17.05 -18.56
CA GLN A 105 9.38 16.59 -17.47
C GLN A 105 9.41 15.06 -17.32
N ARG A 106 8.76 14.29 -18.21
CA ARG A 106 8.80 12.81 -18.27
C ARG A 106 8.25 12.10 -17.02
N PHE A 107 7.26 12.66 -16.36
CA PHE A 107 6.60 12.01 -15.22
C PHE A 107 5.95 10.67 -15.57
N PHE A 108 5.64 10.42 -16.85
CA PHE A 108 5.07 9.15 -17.30
C PHE A 108 6.13 8.08 -17.57
N GLY A 109 7.40 8.48 -17.69
CA GLY A 109 8.53 7.61 -17.99
C GLY A 109 9.51 7.40 -16.82
N MET A 110 9.06 7.51 -15.55
CA MET A 110 9.96 7.40 -14.41
C MET A 110 10.67 6.05 -14.34
N ILE A 111 9.95 4.95 -14.57
CA ILE A 111 10.51 3.59 -14.52
C ILE A 111 11.22 3.16 -15.81
N ILE A 112 10.99 3.89 -16.91
CA ILE A 112 11.59 3.56 -18.21
C ILE A 112 13.08 3.93 -18.18
N PRO A 113 13.98 3.01 -18.60
CA PRO A 113 15.42 3.28 -18.63
C PRO A 113 15.79 4.49 -19.48
N GLN A 114 16.89 5.15 -19.12
CA GLN A 114 17.43 6.29 -19.87
C GLN A 114 17.79 5.94 -21.33
N SER A 115 18.17 4.69 -21.60
CA SER A 115 18.42 4.19 -22.96
C SER A 115 17.21 4.27 -23.89
N TYR A 116 16.00 4.28 -23.31
CA TYR A 116 14.73 4.49 -24.02
C TYR A 116 14.15 5.89 -23.79
N GLY A 117 14.95 6.83 -23.29
CA GLY A 117 14.53 8.21 -23.09
C GLY A 117 13.73 8.46 -21.80
N GLY A 118 13.57 7.48 -20.93
CA GLY A 118 12.94 7.64 -19.61
C GLY A 118 13.91 8.18 -18.55
N LEU A 119 13.46 8.22 -17.30
CA LEU A 119 14.25 8.69 -16.16
C LEU A 119 15.09 7.59 -15.51
N GLY A 120 14.68 6.32 -15.61
CA GLY A 120 15.36 5.16 -15.03
C GLY A 120 15.42 5.20 -13.50
N PHE A 121 14.40 5.74 -12.86
CA PHE A 121 14.35 5.93 -11.41
C PHE A 121 14.20 4.63 -10.64
N SER A 122 14.81 4.61 -9.46
CA SER A 122 14.65 3.53 -8.52
C SER A 122 13.19 3.43 -8.00
N PRO A 123 12.76 2.24 -7.54
CA PRO A 123 11.47 2.08 -6.85
C PRO A 123 11.26 3.06 -5.70
N TYR A 124 12.32 3.41 -4.96
CA TYR A 124 12.23 4.38 -3.89
C TYR A 124 11.99 5.80 -4.41
N ALA A 125 12.69 6.22 -5.47
CA ALA A 125 12.46 7.53 -6.09
C ALA A 125 11.05 7.64 -6.67
N HIS A 126 10.57 6.61 -7.38
CA HIS A 126 9.18 6.53 -7.85
C HIS A 126 8.20 6.70 -6.68
N SER A 127 8.42 5.99 -5.58
CA SER A 127 7.60 6.09 -4.36
C SER A 127 7.61 7.51 -3.78
N GLU A 128 8.78 8.19 -3.73
CA GLU A 128 8.89 9.57 -3.23
C GLU A 128 8.17 10.58 -4.12
N VAL A 129 8.28 10.43 -5.44
CA VAL A 129 7.57 11.31 -6.40
C VAL A 129 6.05 11.18 -6.20
N VAL A 130 5.52 9.94 -6.20
CA VAL A 130 4.09 9.70 -5.98
C VAL A 130 3.65 10.24 -4.61
N ARG A 131 4.43 10.03 -3.57
CA ARG A 131 4.13 10.51 -2.22
C ARG A 131 4.03 12.03 -2.15
N ARG A 132 5.02 12.75 -2.72
CA ARG A 132 5.01 14.23 -2.72
C ARG A 132 3.82 14.79 -3.50
N ILE A 133 3.57 14.31 -4.72
CA ILE A 133 2.45 14.78 -5.54
C ILE A 133 1.10 14.48 -4.88
N SER A 134 0.91 13.27 -4.34
CA SER A 134 -0.35 12.86 -3.71
C SER A 134 -0.70 13.67 -2.45
N ALA A 135 0.31 14.24 -1.78
CA ALA A 135 0.09 15.16 -0.66
C ALA A 135 -0.45 16.53 -1.08
N HIS A 136 -0.41 16.85 -2.39
CA HIS A 136 -0.90 18.11 -2.95
C HIS A 136 -2.18 17.92 -3.76
N SER A 137 -2.23 16.87 -4.58
CA SER A 137 -3.39 16.52 -5.41
C SER A 137 -3.45 15.01 -5.61
N ILE A 138 -4.57 14.43 -5.23
CA ILE A 138 -4.85 13.01 -5.51
C ILE A 138 -5.00 12.81 -7.02
N THR A 139 -5.65 13.74 -7.72
CA THR A 139 -5.83 13.70 -9.17
C THR A 139 -4.49 13.61 -9.91
N ALA A 140 -3.54 14.48 -9.58
CA ALA A 140 -2.21 14.44 -10.18
C ALA A 140 -1.42 13.21 -9.75
N GLY A 141 -1.48 12.81 -8.48
CA GLY A 141 -0.82 11.62 -7.95
C GLY A 141 -1.24 10.35 -8.69
N VAL A 142 -2.55 10.13 -8.88
CA VAL A 142 -3.09 8.97 -9.62
C VAL A 142 -2.71 9.04 -11.10
N THR A 143 -2.72 10.22 -11.71
CA THR A 143 -2.33 10.40 -13.12
C THR A 143 -0.88 10.01 -13.37
N VAL A 144 0.05 10.37 -12.48
CA VAL A 144 1.48 10.00 -12.60
C VAL A 144 1.71 8.54 -12.21
N MET A 145 0.98 8.02 -11.24
CA MET A 145 1.16 6.68 -10.68
C MET A 145 0.91 5.57 -11.71
N VAL A 146 -0.16 5.68 -12.50
CA VAL A 146 -0.62 4.59 -13.38
C VAL A 146 0.35 4.25 -14.52
N PRO A 147 0.90 5.18 -15.29
CA PRO A 147 1.90 4.85 -16.31
C PRO A 147 3.13 4.13 -15.76
N ASN A 148 3.49 4.41 -14.52
CA ASN A 148 4.68 3.88 -13.85
C ASN A 148 4.45 2.62 -13.01
N SER A 149 3.23 2.09 -12.95
CA SER A 149 2.92 0.88 -12.15
C SER A 149 1.97 -0.10 -12.81
N LEU A 150 0.89 0.37 -13.41
CA LEU A 150 -0.15 -0.45 -14.05
C LEU A 150 -0.23 -0.22 -15.55
N GLY A 151 0.66 0.58 -16.11
CA GLY A 151 0.75 0.79 -17.55
C GLY A 151 1.49 -0.36 -18.25
N PRO A 152 1.39 -0.47 -19.58
CA PRO A 152 2.11 -1.48 -20.34
C PRO A 152 3.64 -1.31 -20.31
N GLY A 153 4.17 -0.19 -19.83
CA GLY A 153 5.60 0.06 -19.76
C GLY A 153 6.38 -0.99 -18.98
N GLU A 154 5.92 -1.36 -17.77
CA GLU A 154 6.54 -2.42 -16.97
C GLU A 154 6.47 -3.80 -17.66
N LEU A 155 5.34 -4.11 -18.31
CA LEU A 155 5.17 -5.35 -19.06
C LEU A 155 6.11 -5.42 -20.27
N LEU A 156 6.27 -4.31 -20.99
CA LEU A 156 7.21 -4.21 -22.11
C LEU A 156 8.67 -4.38 -21.66
N LEU A 157 9.05 -3.75 -20.55
CA LEU A 157 10.39 -3.89 -19.99
C LEU A 157 10.74 -5.34 -19.65
N GLN A 158 9.77 -6.08 -19.06
CA GLN A 158 10.00 -7.45 -18.65
C GLN A 158 9.84 -8.47 -19.78
N PHE A 159 8.84 -8.31 -20.64
CA PHE A 159 8.37 -9.36 -21.56
C PHE A 159 8.35 -8.92 -23.03
N GLY A 160 8.42 -7.63 -23.34
CA GLY A 160 8.36 -7.11 -24.70
C GLY A 160 9.51 -7.62 -25.60
N THR A 161 9.25 -7.75 -26.89
CA THR A 161 10.31 -8.00 -27.88
C THR A 161 11.22 -6.77 -28.01
N PRO A 162 12.44 -6.90 -28.55
CA PRO A 162 13.27 -5.74 -28.83
C PRO A 162 12.54 -4.66 -29.66
N GLU A 163 11.83 -5.07 -30.71
CA GLU A 163 11.09 -4.17 -31.60
C GLU A 163 9.97 -3.45 -30.86
N GLN A 164 9.24 -4.16 -29.98
CA GLN A 164 8.20 -3.55 -29.16
C GLN A 164 8.79 -2.53 -28.18
N ARG A 165 9.91 -2.85 -27.53
CA ARG A 165 10.59 -1.93 -26.60
C ARG A 165 11.09 -0.68 -27.34
N ASP A 166 11.75 -0.85 -28.47
CA ASP A 166 12.32 0.24 -29.26
C ASP A 166 11.23 1.18 -29.81
N TYR A 167 10.05 0.64 -30.12
CA TYR A 167 8.93 1.43 -30.61
C TYR A 167 8.14 2.13 -29.50
N TRP A 168 7.74 1.38 -28.46
CA TRP A 168 6.79 1.87 -27.46
C TRP A 168 7.43 2.62 -26.30
N LEU A 169 8.57 2.15 -25.77
CA LEU A 169 9.15 2.73 -24.55
C LEU A 169 9.54 4.20 -24.70
N PRO A 170 10.16 4.66 -25.81
CA PRO A 170 10.44 6.08 -25.98
C PRO A 170 9.18 6.95 -26.02
N ARG A 171 8.13 6.48 -26.66
CA ARG A 171 6.85 7.19 -26.79
C ARG A 171 6.06 7.26 -25.49
N LEU A 172 6.16 6.20 -24.68
CA LEU A 172 5.60 6.19 -23.32
C LEU A 172 6.40 7.12 -22.39
N ALA A 173 7.73 7.18 -22.57
CA ALA A 173 8.61 7.98 -21.73
C ALA A 173 8.41 9.49 -21.93
N ASP A 174 8.22 9.94 -23.17
CA ASP A 174 8.00 11.35 -23.49
C ASP A 174 6.53 11.78 -23.45
N GLY A 175 5.60 10.81 -23.23
CA GLY A 175 4.17 11.08 -23.15
C GLY A 175 3.49 11.33 -24.49
N THR A 176 4.15 11.04 -25.63
CA THR A 176 3.51 10.97 -26.95
C THR A 176 2.42 9.90 -26.94
N GLU A 177 2.68 8.78 -26.28
CA GLU A 177 1.69 7.76 -26.01
C GLU A 177 1.30 7.77 -24.52
N VAL A 178 0.01 7.90 -24.26
CA VAL A 178 -0.58 7.84 -22.90
C VAL A 178 -1.16 6.45 -22.72
N PRO A 179 -0.61 5.65 -21.79
CA PRO A 179 -1.05 4.28 -21.61
C PRO A 179 -2.24 4.18 -20.65
N CYS A 180 -3.09 3.18 -20.89
CA CYS A 180 -3.98 2.63 -19.86
C CYS A 180 -3.93 1.10 -19.85
N PHE A 181 -4.51 0.47 -18.84
CA PHE A 181 -4.54 -0.99 -18.73
C PHE A 181 -5.96 -1.52 -18.52
N GLY A 182 -6.47 -2.27 -19.48
CA GLY A 182 -7.80 -2.88 -19.48
C GLY A 182 -7.78 -4.29 -18.90
N LEU A 183 -8.08 -4.41 -17.58
CA LEU A 183 -8.21 -5.70 -16.91
C LEU A 183 -9.65 -5.94 -16.46
N THR A 184 -10.22 -5.05 -15.68
CA THR A 184 -11.53 -5.21 -15.03
C THR A 184 -12.68 -5.10 -16.04
N SER A 185 -13.54 -6.13 -16.08
CA SER A 185 -14.78 -6.19 -16.88
C SER A 185 -16.01 -6.12 -15.97
N PRO A 186 -17.23 -5.92 -16.50
CA PRO A 186 -18.45 -5.96 -15.70
C PRO A 186 -18.63 -7.27 -14.91
N GLU A 187 -18.25 -8.39 -15.48
CA GLU A 187 -18.39 -9.75 -14.92
C GLU A 187 -17.19 -10.17 -14.07
N ALA A 188 -16.01 -9.58 -14.32
CA ALA A 188 -14.73 -10.00 -13.76
C ALA A 188 -14.00 -8.82 -13.07
N GLY A 189 -14.18 -8.71 -11.76
CA GLY A 189 -13.47 -7.74 -10.90
C GLY A 189 -12.38 -8.42 -10.07
N SER A 190 -12.72 -8.87 -8.87
CA SER A 190 -11.80 -9.63 -8.00
C SER A 190 -11.40 -10.98 -8.60
N ASP A 191 -12.28 -11.62 -9.33
CA ASP A 191 -12.01 -12.80 -10.15
C ASP A 191 -11.65 -12.37 -11.58
N ALA A 192 -10.50 -11.71 -11.73
CA ALA A 192 -10.10 -11.16 -13.02
C ALA A 192 -9.80 -12.24 -14.08
N ALA A 193 -9.46 -13.46 -13.67
CA ALA A 193 -9.25 -14.58 -14.58
C ALA A 193 -10.54 -15.07 -15.26
N SER A 194 -11.70 -14.78 -14.69
CA SER A 194 -13.02 -15.13 -15.26
C SER A 194 -13.53 -14.12 -16.30
N MET A 195 -12.65 -13.23 -16.80
CA MET A 195 -13.02 -12.27 -17.85
C MET A 195 -13.67 -12.95 -19.06
N THR A 196 -14.63 -12.25 -19.67
CA THR A 196 -15.37 -12.70 -20.85
C THR A 196 -14.86 -12.04 -22.14
N ASP A 197 -13.91 -11.15 -22.04
CA ASP A 197 -13.28 -10.49 -23.16
C ASP A 197 -12.48 -11.51 -24.00
N THR A 198 -12.62 -11.47 -25.32
CA THR A 198 -12.08 -12.49 -26.21
C THR A 198 -11.23 -11.92 -27.33
N GLY A 199 -10.27 -12.71 -27.78
CA GLY A 199 -9.55 -12.54 -29.03
C GLY A 199 -9.55 -13.84 -29.80
N VAL A 200 -9.81 -13.76 -31.11
CA VAL A 200 -9.77 -14.92 -32.02
C VAL A 200 -8.68 -14.70 -33.04
N VAL A 201 -7.77 -15.66 -33.14
CA VAL A 201 -6.73 -15.65 -34.16
C VAL A 201 -7.38 -15.77 -35.54
N CYS A 202 -7.03 -14.90 -36.46
CA CYS A 202 -7.62 -14.86 -37.79
C CYS A 202 -6.65 -14.21 -38.78
N ARG A 203 -7.00 -14.34 -40.08
CA ARG A 203 -6.30 -13.63 -41.17
C ARG A 203 -7.18 -12.51 -41.67
N GLN A 204 -6.59 -11.37 -41.94
CA GLN A 204 -7.26 -10.20 -42.52
C GLN A 204 -6.46 -9.64 -43.67
N LEU A 205 -7.16 -9.25 -44.73
CA LEU A 205 -6.55 -8.57 -45.85
C LEU A 205 -6.34 -7.06 -45.50
N ILE A 206 -5.08 -6.61 -45.46
CA ILE A 206 -4.70 -5.20 -45.22
C ILE A 206 -3.82 -4.75 -46.37
N ASP A 207 -4.22 -3.72 -47.07
CA ASP A 207 -3.51 -3.17 -48.22
C ASP A 207 -3.10 -4.23 -49.28
N GLY A 208 -4.01 -5.20 -49.48
CA GLY A 208 -3.82 -6.29 -50.45
C GLY A 208 -2.90 -7.42 -49.97
N ARG A 209 -2.44 -7.40 -48.71
CA ARG A 209 -1.63 -8.46 -48.09
C ARG A 209 -2.41 -9.16 -47.00
N GLU A 210 -2.30 -10.47 -46.94
CA GLU A 210 -2.87 -11.25 -45.84
C GLU A 210 -2.01 -11.13 -44.61
N VAL A 211 -2.60 -10.60 -43.52
CA VAL A 211 -1.94 -10.40 -42.23
C VAL A 211 -2.57 -11.33 -41.22
N LEU A 212 -1.75 -12.12 -40.54
CA LEU A 212 -2.16 -12.92 -39.38
C LEU A 212 -2.28 -12.00 -38.16
N GLY A 213 -3.40 -12.08 -37.47
CA GLY A 213 -3.70 -11.21 -36.34
C GLY A 213 -4.77 -11.75 -35.42
N ILE A 214 -5.33 -10.88 -34.65
CA ILE A 214 -6.34 -11.22 -33.63
C ILE A 214 -7.51 -10.27 -33.79
N ARG A 215 -8.71 -10.82 -33.77
CA ARG A 215 -9.98 -10.09 -33.73
C ARG A 215 -10.48 -10.05 -32.31
N LEU A 216 -10.51 -8.84 -31.75
CA LEU A 216 -10.73 -8.57 -30.33
C LEU A 216 -12.15 -8.06 -30.09
N ASN A 217 -12.77 -8.54 -29.00
CA ASN A 217 -14.02 -8.03 -28.45
C ASN A 217 -13.88 -7.90 -26.94
N TRP A 218 -14.14 -6.71 -26.39
CA TRP A 218 -14.02 -6.46 -24.96
C TRP A 218 -14.95 -5.37 -24.46
N HIS A 219 -15.21 -5.43 -23.13
CA HIS A 219 -15.88 -4.36 -22.40
C HIS A 219 -15.21 -4.15 -21.05
N LYS A 220 -14.36 -3.16 -20.93
CA LYS A 220 -13.66 -2.81 -19.70
C LYS A 220 -14.27 -1.60 -19.00
N ARG A 221 -14.17 -1.56 -17.66
CA ARG A 221 -14.64 -0.45 -16.85
C ARG A 221 -13.65 -0.11 -15.73
N TYR A 222 -13.79 1.11 -15.16
CA TYR A 222 -12.92 1.65 -14.11
C TYR A 222 -11.47 1.84 -14.54
N ILE A 223 -11.24 2.06 -15.83
CA ILE A 223 -9.90 2.14 -16.37
C ILE A 223 -9.34 3.56 -16.20
N THR A 224 -8.35 3.69 -15.34
CA THR A 224 -7.64 4.95 -15.13
C THR A 224 -6.84 5.30 -16.38
N LEU A 225 -6.87 6.57 -16.77
CA LEU A 225 -6.40 7.13 -18.04
C LEU A 225 -7.17 6.62 -19.27
N GLY A 226 -8.07 5.65 -19.16
CA GLY A 226 -8.84 5.12 -20.29
C GLY A 226 -9.48 6.17 -21.20
N PRO A 227 -10.11 7.25 -20.69
CA PRO A 227 -10.72 8.29 -21.54
C PRO A 227 -9.75 9.06 -22.42
N VAL A 228 -8.48 9.17 -22.06
CA VAL A 228 -7.45 9.95 -22.75
C VAL A 228 -6.28 9.12 -23.27
N ALA A 229 -6.36 7.79 -23.09
CA ALA A 229 -5.30 6.89 -23.52
C ALA A 229 -5.18 6.84 -25.04
N THR A 230 -3.95 6.75 -25.54
CA THR A 230 -3.62 6.52 -26.94
C THR A 230 -3.28 5.05 -27.21
N VAL A 231 -2.84 4.33 -26.16
CA VAL A 231 -2.57 2.89 -26.21
C VAL A 231 -3.16 2.19 -25.01
N LEU A 232 -3.83 1.06 -25.25
CA LEU A 232 -4.44 0.19 -24.25
C LEU A 232 -3.63 -1.10 -24.17
N GLY A 233 -3.09 -1.40 -22.98
CA GLY A 233 -2.70 -2.76 -22.62
C GLY A 233 -3.97 -3.56 -22.28
N LEU A 234 -4.37 -4.50 -23.14
CA LEU A 234 -5.62 -5.25 -23.01
C LEU A 234 -5.35 -6.68 -22.60
N ALA A 235 -5.97 -7.12 -21.51
CA ALA A 235 -6.04 -8.53 -21.13
C ALA A 235 -7.34 -9.17 -21.62
N PHE A 236 -7.22 -10.34 -22.25
CA PHE A 236 -8.35 -11.09 -22.86
C PHE A 236 -8.03 -12.57 -22.97
N LYS A 237 -9.04 -13.42 -23.19
CA LYS A 237 -8.88 -14.84 -23.51
C LYS A 237 -8.66 -15.01 -25.00
N LEU A 238 -7.54 -15.63 -25.36
CA LEU A 238 -7.15 -15.88 -26.75
C LEU A 238 -7.59 -17.28 -27.19
N HIS A 239 -8.23 -17.35 -28.36
CA HIS A 239 -8.68 -18.59 -28.99
C HIS A 239 -8.12 -18.71 -30.41
N ASP A 240 -7.76 -19.91 -30.81
CA ASP A 240 -7.30 -20.29 -32.16
C ASP A 240 -8.06 -21.49 -32.69
N PRO A 241 -9.36 -21.32 -33.03
CA PRO A 241 -10.21 -22.43 -33.48
C PRO A 241 -9.74 -23.05 -34.80
N ASP A 242 -9.04 -22.28 -35.65
CA ASP A 242 -8.56 -22.73 -36.96
C ASP A 242 -7.13 -23.31 -36.91
N GLY A 243 -6.48 -23.33 -35.74
CA GLY A 243 -5.14 -23.88 -35.54
C GLY A 243 -4.03 -23.10 -36.24
N LEU A 244 -4.22 -21.80 -36.49
CA LEU A 244 -3.29 -20.96 -37.26
C LEU A 244 -1.93 -20.76 -36.54
N LEU A 245 -1.90 -20.93 -35.20
CA LEU A 245 -0.68 -20.91 -34.37
C LEU A 245 -0.13 -22.30 -34.08
N GLY A 246 -0.83 -23.39 -34.50
CA GLY A 246 -0.38 -24.76 -34.33
C GLY A 246 -0.48 -25.31 -32.90
N GLY A 247 -1.26 -24.66 -32.03
CA GLY A 247 -1.45 -25.00 -30.63
C GLY A 247 -2.89 -25.45 -30.32
N PRO A 248 -3.29 -25.45 -29.02
CA PRO A 248 -4.67 -25.74 -28.63
C PRO A 248 -5.61 -24.61 -29.05
N ALA A 249 -6.89 -24.95 -29.27
CA ALA A 249 -7.91 -23.95 -29.64
C ALA A 249 -8.18 -22.93 -28.55
N ASP A 250 -8.06 -23.30 -27.27
CA ASP A 250 -8.07 -22.38 -26.12
C ASP A 250 -6.62 -22.15 -25.68
N ILE A 251 -6.09 -20.94 -25.98
CA ILE A 251 -4.70 -20.58 -25.70
C ILE A 251 -4.57 -20.02 -24.28
N GLY A 252 -5.65 -19.43 -23.76
CA GLY A 252 -5.67 -18.81 -22.44
C GLY A 252 -5.49 -17.28 -22.43
N ILE A 253 -5.28 -16.73 -21.22
CA ILE A 253 -5.20 -15.29 -21.04
C ILE A 253 -3.92 -14.73 -21.68
N SER A 254 -4.12 -13.74 -22.56
CA SER A 254 -3.06 -13.05 -23.29
C SER A 254 -3.17 -11.53 -23.07
N VAL A 255 -2.09 -10.81 -23.33
CA VAL A 255 -2.06 -9.35 -23.26
C VAL A 255 -1.55 -8.77 -24.55
N ALA A 256 -2.27 -7.78 -25.09
CA ALA A 256 -1.89 -7.07 -26.32
C ALA A 256 -1.87 -5.57 -26.12
N LEU A 257 -1.08 -4.88 -26.95
CA LEU A 257 -1.09 -3.43 -27.11
C LEU A 257 -2.07 -3.04 -28.20
N VAL A 258 -3.11 -2.30 -27.86
CA VAL A 258 -4.16 -1.89 -28.79
C VAL A 258 -4.13 -0.36 -28.90
N PRO A 259 -3.80 0.21 -30.07
CA PRO A 259 -3.98 1.65 -30.32
C PRO A 259 -5.45 2.03 -30.15
N THR A 260 -5.73 3.05 -29.37
CA THR A 260 -7.13 3.44 -29.08
C THR A 260 -7.82 4.09 -30.27
N GLY A 261 -7.06 4.54 -31.27
CA GLY A 261 -7.58 5.00 -32.56
C GLY A 261 -7.93 3.89 -33.55
N ALA A 262 -7.76 2.60 -33.20
CA ALA A 262 -8.09 1.49 -34.09
C ALA A 262 -9.60 1.42 -34.36
N PRO A 263 -10.04 1.07 -35.60
CA PRO A 263 -11.45 0.90 -35.91
C PRO A 263 -12.13 -0.09 -34.95
N GLY A 264 -13.29 0.29 -34.45
CA GLY A 264 -14.09 -0.52 -33.51
C GLY A 264 -13.78 -0.23 -32.03
N VAL A 265 -12.80 0.59 -31.70
CA VAL A 265 -12.49 1.01 -30.32
C VAL A 265 -13.34 2.20 -29.91
N THR A 266 -13.91 2.16 -28.73
CA THR A 266 -14.69 3.27 -28.13
C THR A 266 -14.09 3.63 -26.76
N ILE A 267 -13.64 4.89 -26.63
CA ILE A 267 -13.14 5.51 -25.39
C ILE A 267 -13.76 6.89 -25.19
N GLY A 268 -13.32 7.65 -24.20
CA GLY A 268 -13.67 9.06 -23.97
C GLY A 268 -14.77 9.30 -22.95
N ARG A 269 -15.60 8.27 -22.67
CA ARG A 269 -16.58 8.38 -21.57
C ARG A 269 -15.89 8.26 -20.22
N ARG A 270 -16.41 8.98 -19.22
CA ARG A 270 -15.80 9.05 -17.89
C ARG A 270 -16.68 8.44 -16.80
N HIS A 271 -16.03 7.82 -15.83
CA HIS A 271 -16.55 7.64 -14.48
C HIS A 271 -16.13 8.83 -13.60
N LEU A 272 -16.85 9.03 -12.50
CA LEU A 272 -16.54 10.04 -11.50
C LEU A 272 -16.40 9.34 -10.13
N PRO A 273 -15.25 8.71 -9.84
CA PRO A 273 -15.09 7.91 -8.62
C PRO A 273 -15.04 8.82 -7.39
N SER A 274 -16.11 8.84 -6.60
CA SER A 274 -16.24 9.62 -5.37
C SER A 274 -15.86 11.11 -5.54
N MET A 275 -16.27 11.73 -6.63
CA MET A 275 -15.95 13.12 -6.98
C MET A 275 -14.45 13.38 -7.26
N GLN A 276 -13.64 12.36 -7.41
CA GLN A 276 -12.27 12.51 -7.90
C GLN A 276 -12.27 12.63 -9.43
N VAL A 277 -11.52 13.58 -9.95
CA VAL A 277 -11.57 13.97 -11.37
C VAL A 277 -10.37 13.53 -12.20
N PHE A 278 -9.51 12.63 -11.68
CA PHE A 278 -8.53 11.98 -12.54
C PHE A 278 -9.24 11.22 -13.66
N GLN A 279 -8.62 11.13 -14.83
CA GLN A 279 -9.20 10.46 -15.97
C GLN A 279 -9.44 8.97 -15.65
N ASN A 280 -10.70 8.57 -15.63
CA ASN A 280 -11.13 7.19 -15.38
C ASN A 280 -12.41 6.93 -16.18
N GLY A 281 -12.51 5.78 -16.83
CA GLY A 281 -13.70 5.51 -17.63
C GLY A 281 -13.76 4.08 -18.18
N PRO A 282 -14.85 3.74 -18.88
CA PRO A 282 -14.97 2.52 -19.63
C PRO A 282 -14.17 2.61 -20.93
N ASN A 283 -13.77 1.47 -21.47
CA ASN A 283 -13.37 1.31 -22.85
C ASN A 283 -13.95 0.02 -23.43
N GLN A 284 -14.25 0.03 -24.70
CA GLN A 284 -14.88 -1.09 -25.42
C GLN A 284 -14.22 -1.26 -26.78
N GLY A 285 -14.20 -2.49 -27.25
CA GLY A 285 -13.82 -2.82 -28.59
C GLY A 285 -14.80 -3.84 -29.16
N GLN A 286 -15.23 -3.59 -30.38
CA GLN A 286 -16.06 -4.49 -31.14
C GLN A 286 -15.40 -4.79 -32.46
N ASP A 287 -15.10 -6.06 -32.68
CA ASP A 287 -14.53 -6.57 -33.92
C ASP A 287 -13.20 -5.88 -34.31
N VAL A 288 -12.39 -5.53 -33.32
CA VAL A 288 -11.12 -4.81 -33.49
C VAL A 288 -10.03 -5.76 -33.94
N PHE A 289 -9.45 -5.49 -35.12
CA PHE A 289 -8.30 -6.27 -35.60
C PHE A 289 -6.99 -5.63 -35.16
N VAL A 290 -6.10 -6.48 -34.62
CA VAL A 290 -4.68 -6.11 -34.40
C VAL A 290 -3.78 -7.20 -34.98
N PRO A 291 -2.60 -6.84 -35.53
CA PRO A 291 -1.61 -7.82 -35.96
C PRO A 291 -1.15 -8.70 -34.79
N LEU A 292 -0.63 -9.87 -35.06
CA LEU A 292 -0.24 -10.84 -34.02
C LEU A 292 0.95 -10.36 -33.17
N ASP A 293 1.78 -9.49 -33.72
CA ASP A 293 2.90 -8.83 -33.03
C ASP A 293 2.45 -7.76 -32.02
N ALA A 294 1.16 -7.43 -31.97
CA ALA A 294 0.58 -6.64 -30.89
C ALA A 294 0.56 -7.39 -29.52
N LEU A 295 0.66 -8.73 -29.52
CA LEU A 295 0.85 -9.48 -28.27
C LEU A 295 2.16 -9.09 -27.60
N ILE A 296 2.11 -8.76 -26.32
CA ILE A 296 3.32 -8.43 -25.55
C ILE A 296 4.23 -9.66 -25.49
N GLY A 297 5.47 -9.50 -25.97
CA GLY A 297 6.42 -10.62 -26.14
C GLY A 297 6.21 -11.45 -27.40
N GLY A 298 5.31 -11.00 -28.28
CA GLY A 298 5.01 -11.65 -29.56
C GLY A 298 4.23 -12.98 -29.44
N PRO A 299 4.06 -13.70 -30.57
CA PRO A 299 3.28 -14.94 -30.62
C PRO A 299 3.77 -16.03 -29.66
N ALA A 300 5.08 -16.09 -29.39
CA ALA A 300 5.69 -17.07 -28.49
C ALA A 300 5.24 -16.91 -27.02
N LYS A 301 4.64 -15.77 -26.68
CA LYS A 301 4.10 -15.47 -25.33
C LYS A 301 2.58 -15.49 -25.28
N ALA A 302 1.90 -15.95 -26.33
CA ALA A 302 0.47 -16.18 -26.32
C ALA A 302 0.08 -17.14 -25.17
N GLY A 303 -1.00 -16.83 -24.43
CA GLY A 303 -1.46 -17.59 -23.28
C GLY A 303 -0.71 -17.35 -21.97
N GLN A 304 0.40 -16.60 -21.97
CA GLN A 304 1.19 -16.33 -20.76
C GLN A 304 0.82 -14.99 -20.08
N GLY A 305 -0.27 -14.38 -20.50
CA GLY A 305 -0.69 -13.05 -20.02
C GLY A 305 -0.98 -13.00 -18.53
N TRP A 306 -1.53 -14.06 -17.93
CA TRP A 306 -1.82 -14.10 -16.51
C TRP A 306 -0.53 -14.05 -15.66
N GLN A 307 0.47 -14.84 -16.03
CA GLN A 307 1.79 -14.83 -15.37
C GLN A 307 2.46 -13.44 -15.48
N MET A 308 2.39 -12.81 -16.65
CA MET A 308 2.91 -11.44 -16.85
C MET A 308 2.23 -10.44 -15.93
N LEU A 309 0.90 -10.49 -15.84
CA LEU A 309 0.11 -9.60 -14.99
C LEU A 309 0.44 -9.76 -13.52
N MET A 310 0.49 -10.99 -13.04
CA MET A 310 0.80 -11.26 -11.63
C MET A 310 2.20 -10.77 -11.25
N SER A 311 3.17 -10.91 -12.14
CA SER A 311 4.55 -10.42 -11.93
C SER A 311 4.62 -8.89 -11.87
N ALA A 312 3.98 -8.18 -12.80
CA ALA A 312 3.98 -6.72 -12.85
C ALA A 312 3.16 -6.10 -11.70
N LEU A 313 1.97 -6.65 -11.41
CA LEU A 313 1.11 -6.18 -10.32
C LEU A 313 1.76 -6.32 -8.94
N ALA A 314 2.63 -7.31 -8.73
CA ALA A 314 3.32 -7.50 -7.47
C ALA A 314 4.24 -6.31 -7.13
N ALA A 315 4.95 -5.76 -8.11
CA ALA A 315 5.83 -4.60 -7.93
C ALA A 315 5.03 -3.30 -7.71
N GLY A 316 4.09 -2.99 -8.60
CA GLY A 316 3.27 -1.77 -8.52
C GLY A 316 2.47 -1.66 -7.22
N ARG A 317 1.90 -2.77 -6.75
CA ARG A 317 1.14 -2.86 -5.50
C ARG A 317 1.99 -2.50 -4.26
N GLY A 318 3.30 -2.73 -4.29
CA GLY A 318 4.24 -2.38 -3.22
C GLY A 318 4.63 -0.90 -3.18
N ILE A 319 4.39 -0.14 -4.25
CA ILE A 319 4.85 1.25 -4.40
C ILE A 319 3.69 2.24 -4.38
N SER A 320 2.78 2.16 -5.34
CA SER A 320 1.82 3.21 -5.67
C SER A 320 0.87 3.58 -4.54
N LEU A 321 0.01 2.65 -4.13
CA LEU A 321 -0.95 2.88 -3.05
C LEU A 321 -0.29 3.03 -1.67
N PRO A 322 0.80 2.30 -1.32
CA PRO A 322 1.55 2.60 -0.11
C PRO A 322 2.12 4.02 -0.07
N SER A 323 2.58 4.57 -1.19
CA SER A 323 3.09 5.95 -1.28
C SER A 323 2.00 6.98 -1.06
N LEU A 324 0.86 6.83 -1.75
CA LEU A 324 -0.32 7.68 -1.56
C LEU A 324 -0.83 7.59 -0.12
N SER A 325 -0.87 6.40 0.47
CA SER A 325 -1.33 6.20 1.85
C SER A 325 -0.37 6.81 2.88
N ALA A 326 0.94 6.72 2.65
CA ALA A 326 1.94 7.36 3.49
C ALA A 326 1.84 8.89 3.40
N ALA A 327 1.66 9.43 2.19
CA ALA A 327 1.37 10.85 1.99
C ALA A 327 0.18 11.30 2.83
N ALA A 328 -0.93 10.58 2.74
CA ALA A 328 -2.15 10.88 3.47
C ALA A 328 -1.98 10.81 5.00
N ALA A 329 -1.30 9.77 5.51
CA ALA A 329 -1.07 9.61 6.95
C ALA A 329 -0.20 10.74 7.50
N VAL A 330 0.90 11.08 6.81
CA VAL A 330 1.80 12.19 7.20
C VAL A 330 1.08 13.53 7.08
N TYR A 331 0.34 13.75 6.00
CA TYR A 331 -0.44 14.98 5.79
C TYR A 331 -1.48 15.17 6.90
N CYS A 332 -2.28 14.14 7.22
CA CYS A 332 -3.27 14.20 8.29
C CYS A 332 -2.62 14.50 9.65
N ALA A 333 -1.50 13.84 9.98
CA ALA A 333 -0.79 14.13 11.22
C ALA A 333 -0.30 15.59 11.27
N HIS A 334 0.27 16.10 10.16
CA HIS A 334 0.81 17.45 10.05
C HIS A 334 -0.26 18.53 10.21
N VAL A 335 -1.32 18.47 9.37
CA VAL A 335 -2.36 19.50 9.37
C VAL A 335 -3.21 19.45 10.63
N THR A 336 -3.52 18.23 11.13
CA THR A 336 -4.35 18.09 12.33
C THR A 336 -3.62 18.54 13.60
N GLY A 337 -2.32 18.26 13.69
CA GLY A 337 -1.51 18.77 14.80
C GLY A 337 -1.49 20.29 14.86
N MET A 338 -1.31 20.97 13.70
CA MET A 338 -1.36 22.43 13.61
C MET A 338 -2.74 22.97 13.94
N TYR A 339 -3.79 22.42 13.32
CA TYR A 339 -5.16 22.86 13.56
C TYR A 339 -5.55 22.69 15.04
N ALA A 340 -5.25 21.55 15.64
CA ALA A 340 -5.54 21.27 17.04
C ALA A 340 -4.77 22.19 18.01
N ARG A 341 -3.63 22.72 17.58
CA ARG A 341 -2.87 23.73 18.32
C ARG A 341 -3.48 25.12 18.18
N VAL A 342 -3.94 25.47 16.98
CA VAL A 342 -4.44 26.81 16.63
C VAL A 342 -5.89 27.01 17.10
N ARG A 343 -6.75 26.01 16.86
CA ARG A 343 -8.18 26.06 17.23
C ARG A 343 -8.33 26.00 18.74
N GLN A 344 -9.09 26.93 19.30
CA GLN A 344 -9.41 26.97 20.74
C GLN A 344 -10.89 26.74 20.99
N GLN A 345 -11.20 26.02 22.03
CA GLN A 345 -12.51 25.91 22.64
C GLN A 345 -12.36 25.90 24.16
N PHE A 346 -13.35 26.44 24.90
CA PHE A 346 -13.30 26.57 26.36
C PHE A 346 -12.01 27.27 26.87
N GLY A 347 -11.46 28.17 26.04
CA GLY A 347 -10.28 28.96 26.38
C GLY A 347 -8.94 28.25 26.29
N ILE A 348 -8.91 27.02 25.71
CA ILE A 348 -7.67 26.27 25.49
C ILE A 348 -7.63 25.68 24.08
N PRO A 349 -6.43 25.38 23.53
CA PRO A 349 -6.30 24.65 22.28
C PRO A 349 -7.03 23.30 22.33
N VAL A 350 -7.77 22.94 21.26
CA VAL A 350 -8.55 21.68 21.24
C VAL A 350 -7.65 20.45 21.40
N GLY A 351 -6.40 20.51 20.95
CA GLY A 351 -5.40 19.46 21.12
C GLY A 351 -5.00 19.18 22.58
N ARG A 352 -5.49 19.96 23.55
CA ARG A 352 -5.28 19.72 24.98
C ARG A 352 -6.36 18.89 25.64
N PHE A 353 -7.45 18.60 24.92
CA PHE A 353 -8.47 17.66 25.39
C PHE A 353 -8.01 16.22 25.17
N GLU A 354 -8.12 15.37 26.20
CA GLU A 354 -7.62 13.97 26.12
C GLU A 354 -8.27 13.17 24.99
N GLY A 355 -9.57 13.37 24.71
CA GLY A 355 -10.24 12.74 23.56
C GLY A 355 -9.67 13.15 22.20
N VAL A 356 -9.12 14.38 22.07
CA VAL A 356 -8.41 14.83 20.86
C VAL A 356 -6.97 14.29 20.86
N GLN A 357 -6.31 14.23 22.02
CA GLN A 357 -4.96 13.67 22.15
C GLN A 357 -4.91 12.20 21.77
N GLU A 358 -5.97 11.42 22.05
CA GLU A 358 -6.10 10.03 21.61
C GLU A 358 -6.00 9.94 20.08
N LYS A 359 -6.72 10.80 19.35
CA LYS A 359 -6.67 10.87 17.88
C LYS A 359 -5.29 11.33 17.38
N LEU A 360 -4.74 12.38 17.97
CA LEU A 360 -3.44 12.92 17.57
C LEU A 360 -2.30 11.92 17.80
N GLY A 361 -2.29 11.21 18.94
CA GLY A 361 -1.30 10.17 19.22
C GLY A 361 -1.33 9.06 18.18
N ARG A 362 -2.52 8.59 17.79
CA ARG A 362 -2.69 7.59 16.73
C ARG A 362 -2.27 8.12 15.36
N LEU A 363 -2.60 9.36 15.02
CA LEU A 363 -2.16 10.02 13.79
C LEU A 363 -0.63 10.05 13.69
N ALA A 364 0.06 10.48 14.75
CA ALA A 364 1.52 10.52 14.79
C ALA A 364 2.14 9.14 14.61
N ALA A 365 1.62 8.15 15.32
CA ALA A 365 2.09 6.77 15.25
C ALA A 365 1.83 6.13 13.88
N ASN A 366 0.64 6.33 13.28
CA ASN A 366 0.33 5.83 11.94
C ASN A 366 1.23 6.46 10.88
N ALA A 367 1.49 7.77 10.94
CA ALA A 367 2.42 8.44 10.04
C ALA A 367 3.83 7.84 10.13
N TYR A 368 4.33 7.58 11.33
CA TYR A 368 5.64 6.94 11.55
C TYR A 368 5.68 5.52 11.00
N LEU A 369 4.68 4.69 11.31
CA LEU A 369 4.61 3.27 10.96
C LEU A 369 4.47 3.05 9.45
N VAL A 370 3.52 3.77 8.79
CA VAL A 370 3.28 3.59 7.35
C VAL A 370 4.51 4.01 6.55
N GLU A 371 5.14 5.12 6.95
CA GLU A 371 6.38 5.59 6.32
C GLU A 371 7.54 4.60 6.54
N ALA A 372 7.68 4.02 7.74
CA ALA A 372 8.68 3.00 8.02
C ALA A 372 8.50 1.77 7.11
N ALA A 373 7.28 1.28 6.99
CA ALA A 373 6.97 0.11 6.19
C ALA A 373 7.12 0.37 4.68
N ARG A 374 6.74 1.57 4.19
CA ARG A 374 6.96 1.99 2.81
C ARG A 374 8.45 2.00 2.46
N ARG A 375 9.27 2.65 3.28
CA ARG A 375 10.74 2.72 3.07
C ARG A 375 11.37 1.34 3.06
N LEU A 376 10.99 0.47 4.00
CA LEU A 376 11.50 -0.89 4.06
C LEU A 376 11.12 -1.70 2.82
N THR A 377 9.88 -1.57 2.35
CA THR A 377 9.41 -2.23 1.13
C THR A 377 10.16 -1.73 -0.11
N CYS A 378 10.35 -0.42 -0.23
CA CYS A 378 11.13 0.16 -1.33
C CYS A 378 12.62 -0.27 -1.27
N ALA A 379 13.19 -0.44 -0.07
CA ALA A 379 14.55 -0.96 0.07
C ALA A 379 14.69 -2.39 -0.50
N ALA A 380 13.68 -3.25 -0.29
CA ALA A 380 13.65 -4.57 -0.92
C ALA A 380 13.54 -4.49 -2.45
N LEU A 381 12.65 -3.64 -2.95
CA LEU A 381 12.44 -3.45 -4.38
C LEU A 381 13.69 -2.87 -5.06
N ASN A 382 14.40 -1.94 -4.42
CA ASN A 382 15.68 -1.39 -4.91
C ASN A 382 16.77 -2.46 -5.04
N GLN A 383 16.68 -3.55 -4.28
CA GLN A 383 17.56 -4.70 -4.38
C GLN A 383 17.12 -5.73 -5.44
N GLY A 384 16.11 -5.40 -6.24
CA GLY A 384 15.56 -6.29 -7.27
C GLY A 384 14.63 -7.38 -6.74
N GLN A 385 14.29 -7.37 -5.44
CA GLN A 385 13.31 -8.30 -4.87
C GLN A 385 11.89 -7.94 -5.34
N LYS A 386 11.05 -8.94 -5.56
CA LYS A 386 9.63 -8.76 -5.92
C LYS A 386 8.72 -9.43 -4.87
N PRO A 387 8.70 -8.92 -3.62
CA PRO A 387 8.06 -9.59 -2.49
C PRO A 387 6.54 -9.50 -2.58
N ALA A 388 5.88 -10.48 -3.19
CA ALA A 388 4.45 -10.45 -3.49
C ALA A 388 3.57 -10.37 -2.24
N VAL A 389 3.91 -11.10 -1.18
CA VAL A 389 3.16 -11.10 0.10
C VAL A 389 3.33 -9.76 0.81
N VAL A 390 4.56 -9.24 0.89
CA VAL A 390 4.84 -7.93 1.50
C VAL A 390 4.14 -6.81 0.73
N SER A 391 4.14 -6.85 -0.60
CA SER A 391 3.40 -5.87 -1.43
C SER A 391 1.89 -5.91 -1.14
N ALA A 392 1.32 -7.10 -0.95
CA ALA A 392 -0.09 -7.27 -0.55
C ALA A 392 -0.37 -6.73 0.87
N ILE A 393 0.53 -7.00 1.83
CA ILE A 393 0.48 -6.43 3.18
C ILE A 393 0.48 -4.91 3.11
N MET A 394 1.41 -4.34 2.36
CA MET A 394 1.54 -2.89 2.22
C MET A 394 0.30 -2.25 1.62
N LYS A 395 -0.21 -2.80 0.51
CA LYS A 395 -1.44 -2.27 -0.11
C LYS A 395 -2.61 -2.27 0.88
N TYR A 396 -2.86 -3.39 1.54
CA TYR A 396 -3.99 -3.52 2.46
C TYR A 396 -3.82 -2.63 3.70
N HIS A 397 -2.73 -2.81 4.43
CA HIS A 397 -2.57 -2.13 5.71
C HIS A 397 -2.29 -0.63 5.58
N ALA A 398 -1.57 -0.19 4.54
CA ALA A 398 -1.35 1.24 4.32
C ALA A 398 -2.67 1.96 4.00
N THR A 399 -3.51 1.38 3.12
CA THR A 399 -4.80 1.99 2.77
C THR A 399 -5.81 1.97 3.93
N GLU A 400 -5.83 0.94 4.79
CA GLU A 400 -6.66 0.94 5.99
C GLU A 400 -6.19 1.98 7.02
N ARG A 401 -4.87 2.14 7.20
CA ARG A 401 -4.32 3.19 8.07
C ARG A 401 -4.52 4.59 7.49
N MET A 402 -4.50 4.74 6.17
CA MET A 402 -4.95 5.97 5.51
C MET A 402 -6.40 6.29 5.88
N ARG A 403 -7.31 5.31 5.75
CA ARG A 403 -8.73 5.47 6.13
C ARG A 403 -8.86 5.91 7.59
N GLU A 404 -8.18 5.24 8.51
CA GLU A 404 -8.19 5.59 9.93
C GLU A 404 -7.67 7.00 10.17
N SER A 405 -6.52 7.35 9.58
CA SER A 405 -5.90 8.67 9.75
C SER A 405 -6.75 9.80 9.18
N VAL A 406 -7.36 9.59 8.03
CA VAL A 406 -8.25 10.59 7.43
C VAL A 406 -9.50 10.79 8.26
N ASN A 407 -10.12 9.71 8.77
CA ASN A 407 -11.27 9.81 9.66
C ASN A 407 -10.92 10.56 10.97
N ASP A 408 -9.79 10.24 11.60
CA ASP A 408 -9.35 10.94 12.80
C ASP A 408 -9.10 12.43 12.55
N ALA A 409 -8.51 12.76 11.40
CA ALA A 409 -8.30 14.15 11.00
C ALA A 409 -9.63 14.90 10.79
N MET A 410 -10.59 14.26 10.10
CA MET A 410 -11.94 14.81 9.90
C MET A 410 -12.64 15.06 11.25
N ASP A 411 -12.58 14.10 12.18
CA ASP A 411 -13.21 14.21 13.50
C ASP A 411 -12.64 15.40 14.31
N VAL A 412 -11.31 15.58 14.30
CA VAL A 412 -10.66 16.67 15.03
C VAL A 412 -10.96 18.04 14.42
N HIS A 413 -11.06 18.14 13.10
CA HIS A 413 -11.40 19.39 12.41
C HIS A 413 -12.88 19.74 12.51
N GLY A 414 -13.75 18.72 12.63
CA GLY A 414 -15.19 18.91 12.68
C GLY A 414 -15.73 19.64 11.46
N GLY A 415 -16.59 20.65 11.67
CA GLY A 415 -17.23 21.41 10.58
C GLY A 415 -16.25 21.99 9.55
N LYS A 416 -15.03 22.36 9.95
CA LYS A 416 -13.98 22.87 9.04
C LYS A 416 -13.64 21.88 7.93
N ALA A 417 -13.62 20.58 8.23
CA ALA A 417 -13.33 19.53 7.26
C ALA A 417 -14.59 19.01 6.53
N VAL A 418 -15.78 19.23 7.08
CA VAL A 418 -17.05 18.78 6.51
C VAL A 418 -17.58 19.76 5.46
N ILE A 419 -17.41 21.07 5.69
CA ILE A 419 -17.84 22.09 4.73
C ILE A 419 -16.82 22.15 3.60
N ASP A 420 -17.26 21.81 2.39
CA ASP A 420 -16.45 21.89 1.18
C ASP A 420 -16.25 23.35 0.74
N GLY A 421 -15.11 23.60 0.14
CA GLY A 421 -14.72 24.91 -0.38
C GLY A 421 -13.22 25.03 -0.60
N PRO A 422 -12.74 26.13 -1.16
CA PRO A 422 -11.32 26.38 -1.39
C PRO A 422 -10.46 26.29 -0.12
N SER A 423 -11.06 26.54 1.05
CA SER A 423 -10.35 26.49 2.34
C SER A 423 -10.36 25.10 3.00
N ASN A 424 -11.04 24.10 2.41
CA ASN A 424 -11.07 22.74 2.91
C ASN A 424 -9.94 21.90 2.30
N TYR A 425 -8.95 21.54 3.09
CA TYR A 425 -7.79 20.75 2.68
C TYR A 425 -7.86 19.26 3.02
N LEU A 426 -8.99 18.76 3.53
CA LEU A 426 -9.20 17.34 3.86
C LEU A 426 -10.29 16.66 3.03
N GLY A 427 -11.27 17.39 2.54
CA GLY A 427 -12.47 16.84 1.88
C GLY A 427 -12.16 16.01 0.65
N SER A 428 -11.23 16.45 -0.22
CA SER A 428 -10.80 15.67 -1.39
C SER A 428 -10.14 14.35 -0.98
N LEU A 429 -9.25 14.40 0.01
CA LEU A 429 -8.57 13.22 0.53
C LEU A 429 -9.55 12.21 1.15
N TYR A 430 -10.55 12.69 1.91
CA TYR A 430 -11.60 11.85 2.47
C TYR A 430 -12.39 11.10 1.39
N ARG A 431 -12.77 11.78 0.31
CA ARG A 431 -13.46 11.18 -0.82
C ARG A 431 -12.61 10.16 -1.59
N ALA A 432 -11.29 10.31 -1.59
CA ALA A 432 -10.37 9.40 -2.28
C ALA A 432 -10.17 8.06 -1.55
N VAL A 433 -10.39 7.98 -0.24
CA VAL A 433 -10.17 6.77 0.56
C VAL A 433 -10.82 5.52 -0.01
N PRO A 434 -12.12 5.49 -0.39
CA PRO A 434 -12.76 4.29 -0.93
C PRO A 434 -12.12 3.78 -2.22
N ILE A 435 -11.51 4.65 -3.01
CA ILE A 435 -10.82 4.28 -4.24
C ILE A 435 -9.60 3.43 -3.91
N ALA A 436 -8.72 3.93 -3.03
CA ALA A 436 -7.52 3.21 -2.60
C ALA A 436 -7.84 1.84 -1.97
N ILE A 437 -8.98 1.72 -1.27
CA ILE A 437 -9.47 0.45 -0.71
C ILE A 437 -9.86 -0.56 -1.80
N THR A 438 -10.37 -0.08 -2.93
CA THR A 438 -10.99 -0.92 -3.97
C THR A 438 -10.00 -1.35 -5.05
N VAL A 439 -9.14 -0.44 -5.53
CA VAL A 439 -8.26 -0.70 -6.68
C VAL A 439 -7.06 -1.58 -6.32
N GLU A 440 -6.38 -2.14 -7.34
CA GLU A 440 -5.20 -3.02 -7.22
C GLU A 440 -5.44 -4.27 -6.35
N GLY A 441 -6.65 -4.80 -6.42
CA GLY A 441 -7.13 -5.88 -5.57
C GLY A 441 -7.83 -5.33 -4.33
N ALA A 442 -9.16 -5.55 -4.28
CA ALA A 442 -9.99 -5.08 -3.16
C ALA A 442 -9.42 -5.56 -1.81
N ASN A 443 -9.46 -4.70 -0.80
CA ASN A 443 -8.87 -5.02 0.50
C ASN A 443 -9.41 -6.31 1.12
N ILE A 444 -10.69 -6.61 0.95
CA ILE A 444 -11.30 -7.85 1.43
C ILE A 444 -10.60 -9.07 0.81
N LEU A 445 -10.48 -9.09 -0.53
CA LEU A 445 -9.80 -10.16 -1.26
C LEU A 445 -8.33 -10.29 -0.84
N THR A 446 -7.61 -9.16 -0.83
CA THR A 446 -6.18 -9.11 -0.50
C THR A 446 -5.91 -9.69 0.89
N ARG A 447 -6.71 -9.29 1.88
CA ARG A 447 -6.61 -9.77 3.26
C ARG A 447 -6.96 -11.25 3.39
N CYS A 448 -8.05 -11.69 2.76
CA CYS A 448 -8.59 -13.03 2.97
C CYS A 448 -7.83 -14.11 2.20
N LEU A 449 -7.36 -13.81 0.98
CA LEU A 449 -6.81 -14.81 0.07
C LEU A 449 -5.33 -14.61 -0.23
N ILE A 450 -4.86 -13.37 -0.42
CA ILE A 450 -3.50 -13.14 -0.93
C ILE A 450 -2.46 -13.23 0.19
N ILE A 451 -2.63 -12.48 1.30
CA ILE A 451 -1.60 -12.36 2.34
C ILE A 451 -1.27 -13.71 2.98
N PHE A 452 -2.25 -14.45 3.44
CA PHE A 452 -1.99 -15.74 4.08
C PHE A 452 -2.31 -16.93 3.17
N GLY A 453 -3.43 -16.92 2.45
CA GLY A 453 -3.86 -18.06 1.63
C GLY A 453 -2.83 -18.45 0.57
N GLN A 454 -2.36 -17.48 -0.22
CA GLN A 454 -1.28 -17.68 -1.19
C GLN A 454 0.11 -17.53 -0.52
N GLY A 455 0.24 -16.60 0.42
CA GLY A 455 1.49 -16.30 1.11
C GLY A 455 2.03 -17.47 1.91
N ALA A 456 1.19 -18.25 2.58
CA ALA A 456 1.63 -19.41 3.33
C ALA A 456 2.30 -20.46 2.44
N ILE A 457 1.75 -20.72 1.24
CA ILE A 457 2.33 -21.70 0.31
C ILE A 457 3.75 -21.29 -0.10
N ARG A 458 3.97 -19.99 -0.30
CA ARG A 458 5.28 -19.44 -0.72
C ARG A 458 6.29 -19.32 0.40
N ALA A 459 5.87 -18.64 1.48
CA ALA A 459 6.78 -18.19 2.54
C ALA A 459 7.07 -19.26 3.58
N HIS A 460 6.21 -20.28 3.69
CA HIS A 460 6.43 -21.38 4.62
C HIS A 460 7.61 -22.26 4.18
N PRO A 461 8.57 -22.61 5.07
CA PRO A 461 9.82 -23.29 4.70
C PRO A 461 9.65 -24.64 3.98
N TYR A 462 8.50 -25.31 4.17
CA TYR A 462 8.29 -26.69 3.68
C TYR A 462 7.08 -26.84 2.78
N LEU A 463 6.05 -26.01 2.91
CA LEU A 463 4.73 -26.24 2.30
C LEU A 463 4.76 -26.33 0.77
N MET A 464 5.52 -25.46 0.09
CA MET A 464 5.65 -25.53 -1.38
C MET A 464 6.22 -26.87 -1.84
N ARG A 465 7.23 -27.39 -1.13
CA ARG A 465 7.84 -28.68 -1.46
C ARG A 465 6.87 -29.84 -1.23
N GLU A 466 6.04 -29.77 -0.18
CA GLU A 466 5.00 -30.76 0.10
C GLU A 466 3.93 -30.72 -1.00
N VAL A 467 3.46 -29.54 -1.38
CA VAL A 467 2.47 -29.36 -2.47
C VAL A 467 3.02 -29.88 -3.80
N THR A 468 4.27 -29.60 -4.13
CA THR A 468 4.93 -30.12 -5.34
C THR A 468 4.99 -31.65 -5.33
N ALA A 469 5.35 -32.25 -4.18
CA ALA A 469 5.40 -33.70 -4.04
C ALA A 469 4.01 -34.37 -4.13
N LEU A 470 2.96 -33.70 -3.64
CA LEU A 470 1.57 -34.17 -3.76
C LEU A 470 1.03 -34.12 -5.20
N GLY A 471 1.51 -33.15 -5.99
CA GLY A 471 1.15 -32.97 -7.40
C GLY A 471 1.96 -33.82 -8.39
N ASP A 472 2.94 -34.60 -7.93
CA ASP A 472 3.74 -35.44 -8.81
C ASP A 472 2.89 -36.55 -9.45
N SER A 473 2.99 -36.67 -10.78
CA SER A 473 2.28 -37.71 -11.56
C SER A 473 2.78 -39.12 -11.22
N ASP A 474 4.07 -39.27 -10.84
CA ASP A 474 4.62 -40.53 -10.31
C ASP A 474 4.41 -40.58 -8.79
N GLU A 475 3.41 -41.38 -8.39
CA GLU A 475 3.01 -41.53 -7.00
C GLU A 475 4.17 -42.03 -6.09
N THR A 476 5.03 -42.90 -6.62
CA THR A 476 6.17 -43.44 -5.84
C THR A 476 7.22 -42.37 -5.58
N ARG A 477 7.55 -41.60 -6.60
CA ARG A 477 8.47 -40.46 -6.50
C ARG A 477 7.89 -39.37 -5.61
N GLY A 478 6.62 -39.03 -5.80
CA GLY A 478 5.91 -38.06 -4.97
C GLY A 478 5.87 -38.46 -3.49
N ALA A 479 5.51 -39.71 -3.19
CA ALA A 479 5.52 -40.21 -1.81
C ALA A 479 6.90 -40.20 -1.16
N GLN A 480 7.98 -40.50 -1.92
CA GLN A 480 9.34 -40.42 -1.41
C GLN A 480 9.73 -38.97 -1.10
N ALA A 481 9.50 -38.05 -2.03
CA ALA A 481 9.78 -36.62 -1.86
C ALA A 481 9.00 -36.04 -0.67
N PHE A 482 7.72 -36.40 -0.53
CA PHE A 482 6.87 -35.99 0.59
C PHE A 482 7.41 -36.50 1.92
N HIS A 483 7.81 -37.78 2.01
CA HIS A 483 8.38 -38.37 3.22
C HIS A 483 9.59 -37.58 3.73
N ASP A 484 10.51 -37.21 2.84
CA ASP A 484 11.74 -36.49 3.20
C ASP A 484 11.48 -35.07 3.71
N VAL A 485 10.48 -34.38 3.14
CA VAL A 485 10.08 -33.04 3.54
C VAL A 485 9.23 -33.06 4.82
N PHE A 486 8.29 -33.97 4.91
CA PHE A 486 7.34 -34.11 6.02
C PHE A 486 8.04 -34.21 7.39
N TRP A 487 9.08 -35.04 7.51
CA TRP A 487 9.78 -35.16 8.79
C TRP A 487 10.62 -33.94 9.17
N LYS A 488 11.14 -33.20 8.19
CA LYS A 488 11.76 -31.90 8.43
C LYS A 488 10.74 -30.88 8.90
N HIS A 489 9.56 -30.90 8.30
CA HIS A 489 8.44 -30.04 8.69
C HIS A 489 7.97 -30.37 10.12
N MET A 490 7.75 -31.64 10.46
CA MET A 490 7.39 -32.05 11.83
C MET A 490 8.44 -31.63 12.86
N GLY A 491 9.74 -31.76 12.53
CA GLY A 491 10.82 -31.25 13.37
C GLY A 491 10.80 -29.73 13.56
N HIS A 492 10.45 -29.01 12.51
CA HIS A 492 10.26 -27.55 12.54
C HIS A 492 9.07 -27.15 13.43
N ALA A 493 7.93 -27.78 13.24
CA ALA A 493 6.72 -27.52 14.05
C ALA A 493 6.97 -27.82 15.54
N ALA A 494 7.66 -28.93 15.86
CA ALA A 494 8.02 -29.26 17.24
C ALA A 494 8.96 -28.22 17.87
N LYS A 495 9.99 -27.76 17.11
CA LYS A 495 10.86 -26.66 17.58
C LYS A 495 10.07 -25.38 17.82
N ASN A 496 9.16 -25.02 16.92
CA ASN A 496 8.31 -23.85 17.09
C ASN A 496 7.34 -23.99 18.27
N ALA A 497 6.80 -25.17 18.54
CA ALA A 497 5.99 -25.41 19.72
C ALA A 497 6.78 -25.17 21.03
N LEU A 498 7.99 -25.67 21.13
CA LEU A 498 8.87 -25.44 22.28
C LEU A 498 9.27 -23.97 22.44
N ARG A 499 9.61 -23.30 21.33
CA ARG A 499 9.93 -21.87 21.32
C ARG A 499 8.73 -21.03 21.74
N ALA A 500 7.58 -21.29 21.13
CA ALA A 500 6.34 -20.56 21.42
C ALA A 500 5.95 -20.69 22.89
N TRP A 501 5.99 -21.92 23.42
CA TRP A 501 5.74 -22.18 24.84
C TRP A 501 6.72 -21.41 25.74
N GLY A 502 8.02 -21.61 25.58
CA GLY A 502 9.02 -20.95 26.42
C GLY A 502 8.94 -19.41 26.34
N ARG A 503 8.77 -18.86 25.13
CA ARG A 503 8.66 -17.42 24.92
C ARG A 503 7.33 -16.85 25.43
N ALA A 504 6.23 -17.59 25.32
CA ALA A 504 4.93 -17.15 25.83
C ALA A 504 4.91 -17.02 27.35
N TRP A 505 5.44 -18.00 28.05
CA TRP A 505 5.49 -18.01 29.53
C TRP A 505 6.52 -17.06 30.14
N THR A 506 7.53 -16.66 29.37
CA THR A 506 8.56 -15.70 29.81
C THR A 506 8.37 -14.30 29.25
N GLY A 507 7.23 -14.01 28.58
CA GLY A 507 7.02 -12.71 27.95
C GLY A 507 8.03 -12.37 26.83
N GLY A 508 8.70 -13.39 26.27
CA GLY A 508 9.71 -13.23 25.23
C GLY A 508 11.15 -13.16 25.74
N LEU A 509 11.41 -13.22 27.05
CA LEU A 509 12.77 -13.08 27.61
C LEU A 509 13.77 -14.11 27.08
N LEU A 510 13.31 -15.30 26.70
CA LEU A 510 14.16 -16.35 26.12
C LEU A 510 14.55 -16.06 24.66
N ALA A 511 13.98 -15.04 24.02
CA ALA A 511 14.37 -14.65 22.67
C ALA A 511 15.58 -13.70 22.69
N ARG A 512 16.40 -13.78 21.64
CA ARG A 512 17.56 -12.91 21.49
C ARG A 512 17.13 -11.59 20.85
N ALA A 513 17.71 -10.48 21.33
CA ALA A 513 17.61 -9.18 20.67
C ALA A 513 18.93 -8.91 19.92
N PRO A 514 18.88 -8.34 18.70
CA PRO A 514 20.09 -8.04 17.91
C PRO A 514 20.83 -6.82 18.45
N ALA A 515 20.13 -5.96 19.21
CA ALA A 515 20.64 -4.70 19.75
C ALA A 515 20.26 -4.54 21.22
N SER A 516 21.06 -3.79 21.94
CA SER A 516 20.76 -3.34 23.31
C SER A 516 19.99 -2.00 23.29
N GLY A 517 19.46 -1.58 24.43
CA GLY A 517 18.76 -0.31 24.57
C GLY A 517 17.23 -0.44 24.66
N PRO A 518 16.48 0.66 24.48
CA PRO A 518 15.04 0.70 24.77
C PRO A 518 14.20 -0.21 23.87
N THR A 519 14.71 -0.55 22.67
CA THR A 519 14.02 -1.39 21.69
C THR A 519 14.31 -2.90 21.86
N ALA A 520 15.28 -3.30 22.65
CA ALA A 520 15.67 -4.71 22.85
C ALA A 520 14.47 -5.59 23.27
N ARG A 521 13.60 -5.06 24.15
CA ARG A 521 12.38 -5.75 24.59
C ARG A 521 11.42 -6.02 23.44
N HIS A 522 11.37 -5.13 22.46
CA HIS A 522 10.43 -5.22 21.34
C HIS A 522 10.83 -6.31 20.35
N TYR A 523 12.12 -6.47 20.04
CA TYR A 523 12.61 -7.61 19.25
C TYR A 523 12.26 -8.95 19.91
N ARG A 524 12.39 -9.05 21.24
CA ARG A 524 12.00 -10.25 21.99
C ARG A 524 10.50 -10.52 21.93
N ARG A 525 9.66 -9.47 22.06
CA ARG A 525 8.20 -9.55 21.91
C ARG A 525 7.83 -10.04 20.52
N LEU A 526 8.39 -9.46 19.45
CA LEU A 526 8.11 -9.89 18.08
C LEU A 526 8.56 -11.32 17.82
N SER A 527 9.73 -11.74 18.33
CA SER A 527 10.17 -13.13 18.23
C SER A 527 9.23 -14.10 18.94
N ARG A 528 8.60 -13.68 20.06
CA ARG A 528 7.54 -14.44 20.73
C ARG A 528 6.36 -14.65 19.80
N TYR A 529 5.87 -13.56 19.17
CA TYR A 529 4.70 -13.64 18.29
C TYR A 529 5.01 -14.31 16.96
N ALA A 530 6.22 -14.21 16.42
CA ALA A 530 6.64 -14.96 15.24
C ALA A 530 6.61 -16.48 15.49
N SER A 531 7.09 -16.96 16.65
CA SER A 531 6.99 -18.38 16.99
C SER A 531 5.56 -18.85 17.23
N ALA A 532 4.71 -17.98 17.79
CA ALA A 532 3.28 -18.25 17.93
C ALA A 532 2.59 -18.33 16.56
N PHE A 533 2.90 -17.38 15.65
CA PHE A 533 2.37 -17.34 14.29
C PHE A 533 2.73 -18.59 13.49
N ALA A 534 4.02 -18.99 13.48
CA ALA A 534 4.46 -20.18 12.75
C ALA A 534 3.74 -21.44 13.24
N LEU A 535 3.61 -21.63 14.56
CA LEU A 535 2.88 -22.78 15.12
C LEU A 535 1.38 -22.74 14.80
N LEU A 536 0.74 -21.56 14.83
CA LEU A 536 -0.68 -21.42 14.46
C LEU A 536 -0.92 -21.64 12.97
N ALA A 537 0.03 -21.23 12.11
CA ALA A 537 -0.02 -21.50 10.69
C ALA A 537 0.05 -23.00 10.39
N ASP A 538 1.02 -23.71 11.00
CA ASP A 538 1.14 -25.18 10.90
C ASP A 538 -0.11 -25.89 11.39
N ALA A 539 -0.66 -25.46 12.53
CA ALA A 539 -1.86 -26.07 13.11
C ALA A 539 -3.12 -25.83 12.23
N ALA A 540 -3.26 -24.63 11.64
CA ALA A 540 -4.36 -24.32 10.72
C ALA A 540 -4.25 -25.12 9.42
N LEU A 541 -3.06 -25.18 8.82
CA LEU A 541 -2.79 -25.93 7.60
C LEU A 541 -2.98 -27.45 7.82
N GLY A 542 -2.41 -27.99 8.92
CA GLY A 542 -2.50 -29.41 9.26
C GLY A 542 -3.92 -29.87 9.63
N SER A 543 -4.75 -28.99 10.24
CA SER A 543 -6.11 -29.35 10.65
C SER A 543 -7.18 -29.13 9.56
N LEU A 544 -6.94 -28.20 8.63
CA LEU A 544 -7.92 -27.77 7.62
C LEU A 544 -7.52 -28.15 6.18
N GLY A 545 -6.23 -28.31 5.90
CA GLY A 545 -5.74 -28.54 4.55
C GLY A 545 -6.34 -27.56 3.53
N GLY A 546 -6.83 -28.06 2.40
CA GLY A 546 -7.48 -27.23 1.37
C GLY A 546 -8.77 -26.52 1.81
N ALA A 547 -9.43 -26.97 2.90
CA ALA A 547 -10.60 -26.29 3.43
C ALA A 547 -10.26 -24.90 4.01
N LEU A 548 -8.99 -24.61 4.30
CA LEU A 548 -8.54 -23.30 4.79
C LEU A 548 -8.85 -22.19 3.76
N LYS A 549 -8.79 -22.48 2.45
CA LYS A 549 -9.20 -21.55 1.39
C LYS A 549 -10.65 -21.05 1.56
N ARG A 550 -11.56 -21.91 2.04
CA ARG A 550 -12.95 -21.56 2.30
C ARG A 550 -13.20 -20.97 3.69
N ARG A 551 -12.20 -20.98 4.58
CA ARG A 551 -12.22 -20.39 5.91
C ARG A 551 -11.57 -19.00 5.91
N GLU A 552 -12.06 -18.14 5.03
CA GLU A 552 -11.47 -16.82 4.73
C GLU A 552 -11.26 -15.96 5.98
N MET A 553 -12.21 -15.95 6.93
CA MET A 553 -12.05 -15.20 8.18
C MET A 553 -10.88 -15.70 9.04
N LEU A 554 -10.58 -16.99 9.02
CA LEU A 554 -9.44 -17.55 9.74
C LEU A 554 -8.14 -17.21 9.01
N SER A 555 -8.11 -17.40 7.67
CA SER A 555 -7.00 -16.99 6.82
C SER A 555 -6.67 -15.51 7.00
N ALA A 556 -7.68 -14.64 7.00
CA ALA A 556 -7.53 -13.21 7.22
C ALA A 556 -6.88 -12.86 8.56
N ARG A 557 -7.27 -13.53 9.65
CA ARG A 557 -6.67 -13.31 10.99
C ARG A 557 -5.22 -13.73 11.04
N LEU A 558 -4.87 -14.85 10.39
CA LEU A 558 -3.47 -15.28 10.26
C LEU A 558 -2.68 -14.29 9.39
N GLY A 559 -3.29 -13.79 8.30
CA GLY A 559 -2.73 -12.71 7.50
C GLY A 559 -2.48 -11.42 8.27
N ASP A 560 -3.42 -11.02 9.13
CA ASP A 560 -3.27 -9.84 10.00
C ASP A 560 -2.10 -10.01 10.99
N ILE A 561 -1.89 -11.23 11.52
CA ILE A 561 -0.74 -11.50 12.43
C ILE A 561 0.57 -11.34 11.67
N LEU A 562 0.69 -11.93 10.48
CA LEU A 562 1.88 -11.78 9.63
C LEU A 562 2.14 -10.31 9.27
N ALA A 563 1.08 -9.60 8.91
CA ALA A 563 1.16 -8.21 8.53
C ALA A 563 1.61 -7.31 9.69
N ASP A 564 1.03 -7.45 10.88
CA ASP A 564 1.46 -6.69 12.06
C ASP A 564 2.92 -7.01 12.43
N LEU A 565 3.37 -8.27 12.30
CA LEU A 565 4.77 -8.64 12.48
C LEU A 565 5.69 -7.91 11.48
N TYR A 566 5.30 -7.83 10.20
CA TYR A 566 6.05 -7.10 9.18
C TYR A 566 6.11 -5.60 9.48
N LEU A 567 4.97 -4.97 9.74
CA LEU A 567 4.87 -3.54 9.99
C LEU A 567 5.67 -3.12 11.22
N LEU A 568 5.61 -3.89 12.29
CA LEU A 568 6.37 -3.63 13.52
C LEU A 568 7.88 -3.90 13.33
N SER A 569 8.26 -4.85 12.48
CA SER A 569 9.65 -5.04 12.05
C SER A 569 10.18 -3.78 11.35
N ALA A 570 9.37 -3.19 10.47
CA ALA A 570 9.72 -1.95 9.78
C ALA A 570 9.90 -0.76 10.73
N VAL A 571 9.06 -0.64 11.77
CA VAL A 571 9.20 0.38 12.81
C VAL A 571 10.55 0.25 13.52
N LEU A 572 10.94 -0.96 13.90
CA LEU A 572 12.24 -1.20 14.54
C LEU A 572 13.42 -0.95 13.60
N LYS A 573 13.29 -1.34 12.33
CA LYS A 573 14.31 -1.09 11.31
C LYS A 573 14.51 0.41 11.10
N ARG A 574 13.44 1.18 10.95
CA ARG A 574 13.49 2.64 10.82
C ARG A 574 14.19 3.30 12.00
N TRP A 575 13.87 2.88 13.21
CA TRP A 575 14.52 3.37 14.42
C TRP A 575 16.05 3.20 14.39
N GLU A 576 16.51 2.01 13.95
CA GLU A 576 17.94 1.74 13.81
C GLU A 576 18.56 2.55 12.68
N ASP A 577 17.91 2.63 11.52
CA ASP A 577 18.38 3.35 10.33
C ASP A 577 18.50 4.85 10.54
N GLU A 578 17.61 5.46 11.33
CA GLU A 578 17.62 6.89 11.67
C GLU A 578 18.51 7.19 12.88
N GLY A 579 19.41 6.26 13.25
CA GLY A 579 20.41 6.46 14.30
C GLY A 579 19.83 6.49 15.72
N ARG A 580 18.70 5.82 15.95
CA ARG A 580 18.03 5.70 17.25
C ARG A 580 17.65 7.06 17.85
N CYS A 581 17.00 7.90 17.05
CA CYS A 581 16.60 9.25 17.47
C CYS A 581 15.66 9.22 18.68
N HIS A 582 16.15 9.59 19.85
CA HIS A 582 15.38 9.54 21.11
C HIS A 582 14.08 10.34 21.08
N ALA A 583 14.00 11.40 20.28
CA ALA A 583 12.77 12.18 20.12
C ALA A 583 11.62 11.35 19.48
N ASP A 584 11.93 10.29 18.73
CA ASP A 584 10.96 9.44 18.07
C ASP A 584 10.57 8.21 18.92
N LEU A 585 11.26 8.00 20.06
CA LEU A 585 11.02 6.84 20.91
C LEU A 585 9.57 6.67 21.36
N PRO A 586 8.81 7.75 21.70
CA PRO A 586 7.38 7.62 22.01
C PRO A 586 6.57 7.00 20.86
N LEU A 587 6.85 7.38 19.60
CA LEU A 587 6.17 6.83 18.43
C LEU A 587 6.49 5.33 18.24
N VAL A 588 7.76 4.96 18.40
CA VAL A 588 8.18 3.54 18.34
C VAL A 588 7.47 2.73 19.42
N GLN A 589 7.46 3.22 20.67
CA GLN A 589 6.79 2.53 21.78
C GLN A 589 5.29 2.40 21.57
N TRP A 590 4.64 3.48 21.10
CA TRP A 590 3.22 3.47 20.80
C TRP A 590 2.87 2.44 19.72
N CYS A 591 3.59 2.45 18.60
CA CYS A 591 3.40 1.46 17.51
C CYS A 591 3.58 0.04 18.03
N MET A 592 4.60 -0.20 18.85
CA MET A 592 4.88 -1.53 19.40
C MET A 592 3.82 -1.99 20.38
N ASP A 593 3.32 -1.12 21.25
CA ASP A 593 2.33 -1.49 22.25
C ASP A 593 0.96 -1.72 21.62
N ASP A 594 0.52 -0.87 20.68
CA ASP A 594 -0.69 -1.04 19.91
C ASP A 594 -0.63 -2.31 19.05
N GLY A 595 0.46 -2.48 18.28
CA GLY A 595 0.62 -3.65 17.42
C GLY A 595 0.69 -4.96 18.20
N CYS A 596 1.35 -5.01 19.36
CA CYS A 596 1.37 -6.21 20.20
C CYS A 596 0.00 -6.53 20.80
N ALA A 597 -0.80 -5.53 21.16
CA ALA A 597 -2.17 -5.75 21.62
C ALA A 597 -3.07 -6.31 20.50
N ARG A 598 -2.90 -5.79 19.27
CA ARG A 598 -3.57 -6.35 18.08
C ARG A 598 -3.16 -7.80 17.82
N LEU A 599 -1.86 -8.11 17.86
CA LEU A 599 -1.35 -9.47 17.69
C LEU A 599 -1.99 -10.43 18.69
N GLU A 600 -2.04 -10.10 19.99
CA GLU A 600 -2.70 -10.95 20.99
C GLU A 600 -4.20 -11.11 20.73
N THR A 601 -4.87 -10.04 20.28
CA THR A 601 -6.29 -10.10 19.92
C THR A 601 -6.52 -11.02 18.72
N ARG A 602 -5.68 -10.94 17.68
CA ARG A 602 -5.78 -11.81 16.49
C ARG A 602 -5.46 -13.27 16.82
N ILE A 603 -4.43 -13.53 17.62
CA ILE A 603 -4.10 -14.87 18.11
C ILE A 603 -5.29 -15.46 18.87
N ASP A 604 -5.90 -14.71 19.79
CA ASP A 604 -7.06 -15.15 20.54
C ASP A 604 -8.25 -15.47 19.64
N GLN A 605 -8.51 -14.61 18.63
CA GLN A 605 -9.55 -14.85 17.63
C GLN A 605 -9.28 -16.08 16.75
N VAL A 606 -8.01 -16.37 16.40
CA VAL A 606 -7.63 -17.61 15.69
C VAL A 606 -7.96 -18.82 16.57
N LEU A 607 -7.50 -18.84 17.81
CA LEU A 607 -7.75 -19.93 18.76
C LEU A 607 -9.24 -20.16 19.03
N ALA A 608 -10.02 -19.08 19.12
CA ALA A 608 -11.46 -19.16 19.32
C ALA A 608 -12.22 -19.79 18.15
N ASN A 609 -11.65 -19.76 16.94
CA ASN A 609 -12.30 -20.18 15.70
C ASN A 609 -11.66 -21.41 15.02
N LEU A 610 -10.66 -22.04 15.63
CA LEU A 610 -10.15 -23.34 15.18
C LEU A 610 -11.23 -24.41 15.33
N PRO A 611 -11.41 -25.31 14.34
CA PRO A 611 -12.45 -26.34 14.38
C PRO A 611 -12.29 -27.32 15.56
N SER A 612 -11.05 -27.74 15.82
CA SER A 612 -10.72 -28.65 16.91
C SER A 612 -10.53 -27.90 18.22
N ARG A 613 -11.51 -28.01 19.15
CA ARG A 613 -11.45 -27.36 20.45
C ARG A 613 -10.31 -27.87 21.34
N PRO A 614 -10.03 -29.20 21.42
CA PRO A 614 -8.87 -29.69 22.16
C PRO A 614 -7.55 -29.13 21.64
N LEU A 615 -7.37 -29.06 20.29
CA LEU A 615 -6.20 -28.46 19.68
C LEU A 615 -6.09 -26.96 20.03
N ALA A 616 -7.20 -26.24 19.97
CA ALA A 616 -7.24 -24.82 20.32
C ALA A 616 -6.83 -24.56 21.78
N TRP A 617 -7.28 -25.41 22.73
CA TRP A 617 -6.86 -25.32 24.13
C TRP A 617 -5.39 -25.61 24.33
N LEU A 618 -4.87 -26.66 23.68
CA LEU A 618 -3.44 -26.96 23.70
C LEU A 618 -2.63 -25.78 23.18
N LEU A 619 -2.99 -25.27 22.00
CA LEU A 619 -2.30 -24.14 21.40
C LEU A 619 -2.38 -22.89 22.28
N ARG A 620 -3.51 -22.64 22.97
CA ARG A 620 -3.62 -21.51 23.90
C ARG A 620 -2.53 -21.56 24.97
N VAL A 621 -2.32 -22.70 25.57
CA VAL A 621 -1.27 -22.90 26.59
C VAL A 621 0.13 -22.66 26.00
N LEU A 622 0.32 -23.02 24.74
CA LEU A 622 1.63 -22.91 24.06
C LEU A 622 1.92 -21.48 23.61
N VAL A 623 0.91 -20.72 23.07
CA VAL A 623 1.17 -19.45 22.39
C VAL A 623 0.65 -18.22 23.13
N LEU A 624 -0.43 -18.35 23.90
CA LEU A 624 -1.09 -17.23 24.58
C LEU A 624 -1.72 -17.66 25.93
N PRO A 625 -0.91 -18.16 26.88
CA PRO A 625 -1.41 -18.54 28.20
C PRO A 625 -2.01 -17.34 28.94
N VAL A 626 -1.39 -16.16 28.80
CA VAL A 626 -1.84 -14.90 29.39
C VAL A 626 -1.68 -13.78 28.36
N ARG A 627 -2.66 -12.88 28.30
CA ARG A 627 -2.56 -11.62 27.53
C ARG A 627 -1.76 -10.60 28.34
N LEU A 628 -0.67 -10.13 27.78
CA LEU A 628 0.27 -9.21 28.46
C LEU A 628 0.16 -7.77 27.95
N ASN A 629 -0.46 -7.57 26.77
CA ASN A 629 -0.48 -6.28 26.11
C ASN A 629 -1.89 -5.70 26.10
N ARG A 630 -2.00 -4.46 26.58
CA ARG A 630 -3.27 -3.72 26.69
C ARG A 630 -3.36 -2.56 25.71
N GLY A 631 -2.36 -2.38 24.85
CA GLY A 631 -2.19 -1.19 24.00
C GLY A 631 -1.36 -0.10 24.66
N PRO A 632 -1.19 1.05 23.98
CA PRO A 632 -0.46 2.20 24.52
C PRO A 632 -1.21 2.78 25.72
N SER A 633 -0.43 3.34 26.67
CA SER A 633 -1.01 4.07 27.80
C SER A 633 -1.45 5.49 27.39
N ASP A 634 -2.36 6.07 28.17
CA ASP A 634 -2.80 7.46 27.95
C ASP A 634 -1.63 8.45 28.03
N ALA A 635 -0.67 8.22 28.94
CA ALA A 635 0.53 9.03 29.04
C ALA A 635 1.37 8.97 27.75
N LEU A 636 1.63 7.77 27.23
CA LEU A 636 2.37 7.59 25.99
C LEU A 636 1.63 8.19 24.78
N THR A 637 0.31 8.10 24.78
CA THR A 637 -0.53 8.69 23.73
C THR A 637 -0.47 10.21 23.77
N ARG A 638 -0.46 10.82 24.96
CA ARG A 638 -0.23 12.27 25.13
C ARG A 638 1.16 12.68 24.66
N ASP A 639 2.20 11.92 25.01
CA ASP A 639 3.56 12.22 24.55
C ASP A 639 3.62 12.22 23.01
N CYS A 640 2.98 11.29 22.34
CA CYS A 640 2.88 11.26 20.88
C CYS A 640 2.08 12.44 20.33
N ALA A 641 0.97 12.82 20.96
CA ALA A 641 0.16 13.99 20.57
C ALA A 641 0.95 15.30 20.70
N ASP A 642 1.72 15.45 21.78
CA ASP A 642 2.53 16.64 22.03
C ASP A 642 3.63 16.84 20.95
N LEU A 643 4.13 15.75 20.33
CA LEU A 643 5.05 15.84 19.18
C LEU A 643 4.43 16.54 17.97
N LEU A 644 3.10 16.50 17.82
CA LEU A 644 2.39 17.19 16.73
C LEU A 644 1.94 18.61 17.12
N LEU A 645 1.61 18.83 18.39
CA LEU A 645 1.08 20.10 18.89
C LEU A 645 2.15 21.20 19.03
N ALA A 646 3.37 20.81 19.37
CA ALA A 646 4.49 21.75 19.54
C ALA A 646 5.48 21.67 18.36
N PRO A 647 6.24 22.73 18.08
CA PRO A 647 7.40 22.64 17.19
C PRO A 647 8.37 21.58 17.73
N SER A 648 8.47 20.44 17.05
CA SER A 648 9.35 19.35 17.44
C SER A 648 10.21 18.90 16.25
N ALA A 649 11.41 18.39 16.53
CA ALA A 649 12.29 17.82 15.51
C ALA A 649 11.64 16.61 14.82
N THR A 650 10.87 15.81 15.58
CA THR A 650 10.10 14.67 15.04
C THR A 650 9.05 15.12 14.04
N ARG A 651 8.24 16.14 14.40
CA ARG A 651 7.25 16.71 13.49
C ARG A 651 7.93 17.27 12.23
N GLY A 652 9.05 17.97 12.38
CA GLY A 652 9.83 18.47 11.25
C GLY A 652 10.31 17.36 10.31
N ARG A 653 10.83 16.26 10.85
CA ARG A 653 11.27 15.11 10.02
C ARG A 653 10.12 14.38 9.34
N LEU A 654 8.99 14.20 10.03
CA LEU A 654 7.82 13.53 9.44
C LEU A 654 7.23 14.31 8.27
N ALA A 655 7.21 15.65 8.35
CA ALA A 655 6.52 16.51 7.42
C ALA A 655 7.44 17.45 6.62
N ALA A 656 8.74 17.16 6.55
CA ALA A 656 9.73 18.04 5.88
C ALA A 656 9.32 18.46 4.46
N ASP A 657 8.77 17.53 3.70
CA ASP A 657 8.39 17.75 2.30
C ASP A 657 7.01 18.39 2.11
N LEU A 658 6.26 18.60 3.20
CA LEU A 658 4.92 19.20 3.15
C LEU A 658 4.92 20.68 3.46
N GLN A 659 6.01 21.23 3.99
CA GLN A 659 6.11 22.64 4.37
C GLN A 659 5.99 23.53 3.13
N ARG A 660 5.10 24.53 3.21
CA ARG A 660 4.79 25.46 2.10
C ARG A 660 5.60 26.75 2.17
N GLY A 661 6.25 27.03 3.29
CA GLY A 661 7.02 28.25 3.50
C GLY A 661 6.16 29.52 3.43
N GLU A 662 6.51 30.46 2.56
CA GLU A 662 5.83 31.74 2.39
C GLU A 662 4.65 31.70 1.40
N GLY A 663 4.17 30.51 1.04
CA GLY A 663 3.02 30.33 0.15
C GLY A 663 1.74 31.04 0.65
N THR A 664 0.80 31.27 -0.27
CA THR A 664 -0.51 31.89 0.03
C THR A 664 -1.65 30.88 0.10
N ASP A 665 -1.37 29.61 -0.15
CA ASP A 665 -2.38 28.55 -0.09
C ASP A 665 -2.86 28.30 1.36
N VAL A 666 -3.90 27.50 1.49
CA VAL A 666 -4.55 27.23 2.78
C VAL A 666 -3.61 26.53 3.78
N LEU A 667 -2.70 25.70 3.28
CA LEU A 667 -1.71 25.04 4.14
C LEU A 667 -0.66 26.01 4.64
N ALA A 668 -0.16 26.91 3.79
CA ALA A 668 0.76 27.99 4.19
C ALA A 668 0.11 28.92 5.23
N GLN A 669 -1.20 29.23 5.07
CA GLN A 669 -1.95 30.00 6.07
C GLN A 669 -2.01 29.26 7.42
N LEU A 670 -2.25 27.96 7.42
CA LEU A 670 -2.26 27.14 8.63
C LEU A 670 -0.88 27.06 9.29
N GLU A 671 0.19 26.92 8.52
CA GLU A 671 1.58 26.93 9.00
C GLU A 671 1.93 28.28 9.63
N ARG A 672 1.55 29.38 8.99
CA ARG A 672 1.74 30.74 9.50
C ARG A 672 0.98 30.94 10.82
N ALA A 673 -0.29 30.55 10.89
CA ALA A 673 -1.06 30.64 12.12
C ALA A 673 -0.45 29.82 13.25
N TYR A 674 0.01 28.60 12.95
CA TYR A 674 0.71 27.74 13.89
C TYR A 674 2.01 28.39 14.42
N ALA A 675 2.81 28.96 13.53
CA ALA A 675 4.06 29.65 13.91
C ALA A 675 3.78 30.85 14.82
N LEU A 676 2.83 31.72 14.44
CA LEU A 676 2.45 32.90 15.20
C LEU A 676 1.88 32.55 16.58
N VAL A 677 0.98 31.57 16.67
CA VAL A 677 0.41 31.10 17.94
C VAL A 677 1.48 30.57 18.87
N ASN A 678 2.48 29.83 18.36
CA ASN A 678 3.59 29.36 19.18
C ASN A 678 4.53 30.50 19.61
N ALA A 679 4.76 31.50 18.77
CA ALA A 679 5.60 32.66 19.08
C ALA A 679 5.02 33.49 20.23
N VAL A 680 3.68 33.70 20.27
CA VAL A 680 3.04 34.50 21.33
C VAL A 680 2.71 33.70 22.60
N GLN A 681 2.85 32.37 22.59
CA GLN A 681 2.52 31.53 23.73
C GLN A 681 3.23 31.88 25.03
N PRO A 682 4.56 32.15 25.04
CA PRO A 682 5.26 32.53 26.27
C PRO A 682 4.69 33.83 26.90
N LEU A 683 4.22 34.75 26.04
CA LEU A 683 3.60 35.99 26.46
C LEU A 683 2.24 35.75 27.12
N HIS A 684 1.39 34.91 26.49
CA HIS A 684 0.11 34.48 27.06
C HIS A 684 0.29 33.74 28.40
N ASP A 685 1.30 32.88 28.52
CA ASP A 685 1.57 32.13 29.74
C ASP A 685 2.07 33.09 30.89
N ARG A 686 2.81 34.12 30.55
CA ARG A 686 3.20 35.17 31.49
C ARG A 686 1.97 35.94 31.99
N LEU A 687 1.16 36.48 31.10
CA LEU A 687 -0.06 37.22 31.41
C LEU A 687 -1.03 36.40 32.28
N ARG A 688 -1.18 35.11 31.96
CA ARG A 688 -2.04 34.20 32.73
C ARG A 688 -1.53 34.00 34.17
N ARG A 689 -0.21 33.88 34.37
CA ARG A 689 0.41 33.79 35.71
C ARG A 689 0.22 35.08 36.50
N GLU A 690 0.20 36.22 35.82
CA GLU A 690 -0.07 37.54 36.40
C GLU A 690 -1.58 37.78 36.60
N GLY A 691 -2.46 36.82 36.31
CA GLY A 691 -3.91 36.93 36.48
C GLY A 691 -4.60 37.73 35.37
N VAL A 692 -3.91 38.12 34.32
CA VAL A 692 -4.46 38.92 33.21
C VAL A 692 -4.95 37.99 32.13
N ARG A 693 -6.24 38.03 31.87
CA ARG A 693 -6.90 37.19 30.84
C ARG A 693 -7.02 37.88 29.48
N ASP A 694 -7.20 39.20 29.46
CA ASP A 694 -7.31 40.02 28.27
C ASP A 694 -6.03 40.80 28.02
N TRP A 695 -5.32 40.46 26.96
CA TRP A 695 -4.08 41.13 26.61
C TRP A 695 -4.25 42.63 26.28
N ARG A 696 -5.46 43.03 25.84
CA ARG A 696 -5.77 44.45 25.58
C ARG A 696 -5.78 45.27 26.87
N VAL A 697 -6.18 44.65 27.98
CA VAL A 697 -6.07 45.29 29.32
C VAL A 697 -4.62 45.37 29.73
N ALA A 698 -3.83 44.30 29.49
CA ALA A 698 -2.38 44.32 29.76
C ALA A 698 -1.64 45.41 28.95
N HIS A 699 -2.03 45.61 27.71
CA HIS A 699 -1.47 46.65 26.83
C HIS A 699 -1.79 48.02 27.34
N ARG A 700 -3.07 48.32 27.62
CA ARG A 700 -3.46 49.63 28.21
C ARG A 700 -2.82 49.90 29.57
N GLY A 701 -2.58 48.84 30.33
CA GLY A 701 -1.91 48.92 31.63
C GLY A 701 -0.39 48.93 31.56
N GLY A 702 0.24 48.89 30.39
CA GLY A 702 1.68 48.91 30.20
C GLY A 702 2.39 47.59 30.52
N ALA A 703 1.66 46.51 30.80
CA ALA A 703 2.23 45.17 31.06
C ALA A 703 2.82 44.52 29.82
N ILE A 704 2.34 44.90 28.61
CA ILE A 704 2.93 44.58 27.33
C ILE A 704 3.10 45.84 26.47
N ASN A 705 4.11 45.83 25.61
CA ASN A 705 4.40 46.94 24.70
C ASN A 705 3.66 46.80 23.35
N ASP A 706 3.74 47.86 22.50
CA ASP A 706 3.08 47.91 21.19
C ASP A 706 3.51 46.77 20.26
N GLU A 707 4.80 46.37 20.30
CA GLU A 707 5.29 45.27 19.50
C GLU A 707 4.65 43.92 19.89
N GLN A 708 4.55 43.66 21.18
CA GLN A 708 3.91 42.47 21.74
C GLN A 708 2.40 42.47 21.44
N ALA A 709 1.75 43.61 21.50
CA ALA A 709 0.34 43.76 21.14
C ALA A 709 0.12 43.43 19.64
N ARG A 710 0.95 44.00 18.75
CA ARG A 710 0.89 43.66 17.30
C ARG A 710 1.14 42.19 17.01
N GLN A 711 2.05 41.54 17.71
CA GLN A 711 2.30 40.09 17.56
C GLN A 711 1.07 39.27 17.94
N ILE A 712 0.35 39.59 19.02
CA ILE A 712 -0.87 38.91 19.43
C ILE A 712 -1.98 39.17 18.38
N GLU A 713 -2.17 40.40 17.92
CA GLU A 713 -3.14 40.76 16.89
C GLU A 713 -2.90 39.99 15.59
N ALA A 714 -1.64 39.87 15.16
CA ALA A 714 -1.28 39.08 13.97
C ALA A 714 -1.60 37.61 14.14
N ALA A 715 -1.36 37.05 15.34
CA ALA A 715 -1.73 35.65 15.62
C ALA A 715 -3.25 35.47 15.63
N GLU A 716 -4.03 36.36 16.28
CA GLU A 716 -5.50 36.32 16.28
C GLU A 716 -6.07 36.41 14.85
N ALA A 717 -5.55 37.30 14.01
CA ALA A 717 -5.96 37.45 12.62
C ALA A 717 -5.66 36.19 11.80
N ALA A 718 -4.50 35.59 11.95
CA ALA A 718 -4.14 34.35 11.28
C ALA A 718 -5.03 33.18 11.73
N VAL A 719 -5.34 33.08 13.03
CA VAL A 719 -6.27 32.07 13.57
C VAL A 719 -7.68 32.26 12.96
N ALA A 720 -8.18 33.49 12.85
CA ALA A 720 -9.48 33.76 12.28
C ALA A 720 -9.59 33.25 10.83
N LEU A 721 -8.55 33.43 10.00
CA LEU A 721 -8.50 32.90 8.63
C LEU A 721 -8.54 31.38 8.61
N VAL A 722 -7.79 30.70 9.47
CA VAL A 722 -7.69 29.24 9.51
C VAL A 722 -9.00 28.60 9.96
N VAL A 723 -9.70 29.19 10.93
CA VAL A 723 -10.95 28.61 11.46
C VAL A 723 -12.17 28.96 10.64
N ALA A 724 -12.07 29.92 9.73
CA ALA A 724 -13.16 30.26 8.81
C ALA A 724 -13.51 29.06 7.91
N VAL A 725 -14.76 28.96 7.53
CA VAL A 725 -15.26 28.02 6.53
C VAL A 725 -15.78 28.80 5.33
N ASP A 726 -15.79 28.14 4.18
CA ASP A 726 -16.30 28.74 2.96
C ASP A 726 -17.82 28.84 3.01
N ASP A 727 -18.36 29.90 2.41
CA ASP A 727 -19.76 30.07 2.08
C ASP A 727 -19.90 30.51 0.62
N PHE A 728 -21.06 30.26 0.05
CA PHE A 728 -21.31 30.52 -1.36
C PHE A 728 -22.63 31.29 -1.52
N ALA A 729 -22.66 32.18 -2.51
CA ALA A 729 -23.86 32.92 -2.83
C ALA A 729 -25.03 31.98 -3.20
N HIS A 730 -26.25 32.41 -2.94
CA HIS A 730 -27.45 31.69 -3.37
C HIS A 730 -27.39 31.43 -4.89
N GLY A 731 -27.62 30.20 -5.32
CA GLY A 731 -27.52 29.80 -6.72
C GLY A 731 -26.11 29.41 -7.22
N ALA A 732 -25.08 29.50 -6.39
CA ALA A 732 -23.70 29.14 -6.80
C ALA A 732 -23.56 27.70 -7.36
N PHE A 733 -24.45 26.78 -6.95
CA PHE A 733 -24.50 25.39 -7.40
C PHE A 733 -25.71 25.08 -8.30
N GLU A 734 -26.46 26.08 -8.73
CA GLU A 734 -27.53 25.90 -9.72
C GLU A 734 -26.89 25.51 -11.05
N ARG A 735 -27.27 24.33 -11.58
CA ARG A 735 -26.85 23.91 -12.92
C ARG A 735 -27.46 24.90 -13.94
N LYS A 736 -26.62 25.63 -14.66
CA LYS A 736 -27.12 26.31 -15.89
C LYS A 736 -27.65 25.18 -16.79
N PRO A 737 -28.88 25.31 -17.30
CA PRO A 737 -29.39 24.36 -18.29
C PRO A 737 -28.41 24.35 -19.46
N ALA A 738 -28.04 23.12 -19.91
CA ALA A 738 -27.09 22.88 -20.99
C ALA A 738 -27.62 23.43 -22.33
#